data_c6abe254b17ea60ebb1be6734d5a857a
#
_entry.id   c6abe254b17ea60ebb1be6734d5a857a
#
_cell.length_a   1.000
_cell.length_b   1.000
_cell.length_c   1.000
_cell.angle_alpha   90.00
_cell.angle_beta   90.00
_cell.angle_gamma   90.00
#
_symmetry.space_group_name_H-M   'P 1'
#
loop_
_entity.id
_entity.type
_entity.pdbx_description
1 polymer ?
#
loop_
_entity_poly.entity_id
_entity_poly.type
_entity_poly.pdbx_seq_one_letter_code
_entity_poly.pdbx_strand_id
1 'polypeptide(L)'
;LPANANDSDLAPLTVTGTRAPTDLSRAPLIIDIIDHQDATLATASRVEDVLSRQPGLHVAGQGRRNGQTLSMRGFGRNGILVRLDGVRQDISTGHVGNFFLDPALIQEVQIARGSLSSLYGSNAMGGVVSFTSVEASDLLAPGEDSGVRLSLGGATANDELRGSLTAFGRRNTANGQVDGLFSVGRSESGDIRRAGGDEAVEDASLNSLLLKGGWEPSDDQRVFISWQHYDERATQPANPQQLSTSASNPLRDRDVESNNVQLGHRWQPSGATEITSQLSFSQQDIDEPQANRTLERVGLQSDGYHSIDHGWLSQTLVFGAELEQARQRPNGEANGFPKADIDTQSAYLDTTLTAGRYLAEGGAGQFDVGIGARYDRYDASGQNDADSVHDQVSPRFRLAWRPDDTLMLFSGYAEAFRAPSLSELYANERHFAGFCAGPSFCTPDNYWIPNPNLSPETSRTWESGVVWHQGDWQARASYFDTRADDFIDTQVDIMAGTTQAVNVQRAQLWGYDARLTWQPSAFPLLTSFVGLSEVSGKDRDSGEALGSQTPLEMTLGSDVALYNNAVRIGWQGRFAQAFDKQGGDERLPGYGLHDIHLAWQITPAIDTALRLANLGDKVWYRPDGSLGDGRSLFATLNWQW
;
A
#
# COMPACT_ATOMS: atom_id res chain seq x y z
N LEU A 1 19.13 -9.89 -28.62
CA LEU A 1 20.15 -8.85 -28.54
C LEU A 1 19.97 -8.15 -27.21
N PRO A 2 21.00 -7.98 -26.37
CA PRO A 2 20.85 -7.29 -25.10
C PRO A 2 20.54 -5.82 -25.38
N ALA A 3 19.47 -5.31 -24.79
CA ALA A 3 19.26 -3.88 -24.70
C ALA A 3 20.44 -3.29 -23.91
N ASN A 4 21.16 -2.37 -24.52
CA ASN A 4 22.21 -1.61 -23.85
C ASN A 4 21.59 -0.84 -22.69
N ALA A 5 22.03 -1.11 -21.49
CA ALA A 5 21.66 -0.41 -20.26
C ALA A 5 22.28 1.00 -20.19
N ASN A 6 22.19 1.78 -21.26
CA ASN A 6 22.68 3.15 -21.36
C ASN A 6 21.63 4.11 -21.94
N ASP A 7 20.35 3.77 -21.82
CA ASP A 7 19.30 4.76 -22.07
C ASP A 7 18.63 5.09 -20.74
N SER A 8 18.90 6.29 -20.27
CA SER A 8 18.18 6.98 -19.21
C SER A 8 16.76 7.39 -19.63
N ASP A 9 16.26 6.89 -20.73
CA ASP A 9 14.89 7.00 -21.20
C ASP A 9 14.10 5.74 -20.83
N LEU A 10 13.85 5.56 -19.52
CA LEU A 10 12.72 4.73 -19.12
C LEU A 10 11.47 5.34 -19.74
N ALA A 11 10.75 4.55 -20.54
CA ALA A 11 9.48 4.99 -21.10
C ALA A 11 8.61 5.58 -19.98
N PRO A 12 7.91 6.70 -20.21
CA PRO A 12 7.05 7.29 -19.19
C PRO A 12 6.08 6.24 -18.66
N LEU A 13 6.11 6.01 -17.34
CA LEU A 13 5.24 5.06 -16.67
C LEU A 13 4.09 5.82 -16.02
N THR A 14 2.88 5.32 -16.15
CA THR A 14 1.74 5.87 -15.41
C THR A 14 1.92 5.53 -13.94
N VAL A 15 2.23 6.55 -13.15
CA VAL A 15 2.53 6.35 -11.74
C VAL A 15 1.38 6.80 -10.84
N THR A 16 1.17 6.06 -9.76
CA THR A 16 0.16 6.34 -8.74
C THR A 16 0.16 7.80 -8.28
N GLY A 17 1.32 8.42 -8.15
CA GLY A 17 1.40 9.80 -7.65
C GLY A 17 0.87 10.88 -8.58
N THR A 18 0.73 10.62 -9.89
CA THR A 18 0.30 11.61 -10.89
C THR A 18 -0.92 11.21 -11.71
N ARG A 19 -1.26 9.93 -11.75
CA ARG A 19 -2.29 9.33 -12.64
C ARG A 19 -2.08 9.65 -14.13
N ALA A 20 -0.86 9.93 -14.54
CA ALA A 20 -0.47 10.17 -15.92
C ALA A 20 0.93 9.61 -16.16
N PRO A 21 1.31 9.29 -17.41
CA PRO A 21 2.66 8.89 -17.75
C PRO A 21 3.64 9.96 -17.27
N THR A 22 4.55 9.57 -16.39
CA THR A 22 5.49 10.50 -15.76
C THR A 22 6.85 9.82 -15.66
N ASP A 23 7.87 10.53 -16.10
CA ASP A 23 9.24 10.18 -15.79
C ASP A 23 9.47 10.37 -14.28
N LEU A 24 9.90 9.32 -13.59
CA LEU A 24 10.14 9.36 -12.15
C LEU A 24 11.19 10.41 -11.76
N SER A 25 12.16 10.70 -12.62
CA SER A 25 13.16 11.76 -12.41
C SER A 25 12.55 13.17 -12.40
N ARG A 26 11.33 13.31 -12.93
CA ARG A 26 10.57 14.57 -13.03
C ARG A 26 9.32 14.60 -12.18
N ALA A 27 9.04 13.55 -11.41
CA ALA A 27 7.89 13.52 -10.51
C ALA A 27 8.17 14.39 -9.26
N PRO A 28 7.39 15.46 -9.00
CA PRO A 28 7.57 16.34 -7.84
C PRO A 28 6.95 15.73 -6.58
N LEU A 29 7.30 14.49 -6.28
CA LEU A 29 6.89 13.72 -5.09
C LEU A 29 7.78 12.48 -4.94
N ILE A 30 7.74 11.86 -3.76
CA ILE A 30 8.48 10.64 -3.49
C ILE A 30 7.62 9.43 -3.88
N ILE A 31 8.12 8.66 -4.85
CA ILE A 31 7.49 7.41 -5.30
C ILE A 31 8.54 6.31 -5.26
N ASP A 32 8.20 5.18 -4.64
CA ASP A 32 8.97 3.95 -4.71
C ASP A 32 8.21 2.93 -5.55
N ILE A 33 8.93 2.22 -6.41
CA ILE A 33 8.40 1.13 -7.24
C ILE A 33 9.19 -0.13 -6.92
N ILE A 34 8.48 -1.21 -6.63
CA ILE A 34 9.02 -2.54 -6.34
C ILE A 34 8.41 -3.48 -7.36
N ASP A 35 9.20 -4.02 -8.24
CA ASP A 35 8.76 -4.93 -9.29
C ASP A 35 9.09 -6.39 -8.95
N HIS A 36 8.61 -7.33 -9.77
CA HIS A 36 8.82 -8.76 -9.60
C HIS A 36 10.31 -9.19 -9.69
N GLN A 37 11.21 -8.34 -10.18
CA GLN A 37 12.65 -8.61 -10.21
C GLN A 37 13.31 -8.31 -8.86
N ASP A 38 12.63 -7.60 -7.95
CA ASP A 38 13.08 -7.41 -6.58
C ASP A 38 13.00 -8.76 -5.83
N ALA A 39 14.13 -9.22 -5.32
CA ALA A 39 14.21 -10.48 -4.60
C ALA A 39 13.29 -10.50 -3.37
N THR A 40 12.95 -9.35 -2.81
CA THR A 40 12.03 -9.23 -1.69
C THR A 40 10.60 -9.59 -2.11
N LEU A 41 10.13 -9.05 -3.23
CA LEU A 41 8.81 -9.39 -3.77
C LEU A 41 8.78 -10.85 -4.25
N ALA A 42 9.80 -11.29 -4.97
CA ALA A 42 9.92 -12.66 -5.48
C ALA A 42 9.90 -13.74 -4.37
N THR A 43 10.35 -13.40 -3.15
CA THR A 43 10.39 -14.32 -2.00
C THR A 43 9.35 -13.99 -0.93
N ALA A 44 8.50 -12.99 -1.11
CA ALA A 44 7.55 -12.55 -0.09
C ALA A 44 6.56 -13.66 0.27
N SER A 45 6.40 -13.88 1.56
CA SER A 45 5.40 -14.76 2.16
C SER A 45 4.15 -13.97 2.55
N ARG A 46 4.36 -12.72 2.92
CA ARG A 46 3.33 -11.77 3.38
C ARG A 46 3.58 -10.40 2.74
N VAL A 47 2.56 -9.58 2.67
CA VAL A 47 2.67 -8.19 2.19
C VAL A 47 3.67 -7.38 3.03
N GLU A 48 3.74 -7.66 4.34
CA GLU A 48 4.72 -7.07 5.24
C GLU A 48 6.16 -7.25 4.77
N ASP A 49 6.49 -8.42 4.22
CA ASP A 49 7.86 -8.73 3.77
C ASP A 49 8.35 -7.77 2.68
N VAL A 50 7.43 -7.22 1.90
CA VAL A 50 7.71 -6.24 0.83
C VAL A 50 7.74 -4.82 1.41
N LEU A 51 6.69 -4.43 2.11
CA LEU A 51 6.45 -3.05 2.51
C LEU A 51 7.38 -2.57 3.64
N SER A 52 7.63 -3.42 4.64
CA SER A 52 8.43 -3.07 5.82
C SER A 52 9.91 -2.77 5.54
N ARG A 53 10.36 -2.93 4.30
CA ARG A 53 11.73 -2.64 3.86
C ARG A 53 11.90 -1.26 3.26
N GLN A 54 10.78 -0.57 3.02
CA GLN A 54 10.82 0.79 2.50
C GLN A 54 10.95 1.77 3.67
N PRO A 55 11.94 2.71 3.64
CA PRO A 55 12.10 3.69 4.69
C PRO A 55 10.80 4.46 4.93
N GLY A 56 10.42 4.70 6.19
CA GLY A 56 9.24 5.48 6.56
C GLY A 56 7.89 4.83 6.26
N LEU A 57 7.88 3.55 5.87
CA LEU A 57 6.67 2.74 5.75
C LEU A 57 6.73 1.61 6.78
N HIS A 58 5.78 1.57 7.68
CA HIS A 58 5.74 0.58 8.76
C HIS A 58 4.51 -0.29 8.64
N VAL A 59 4.68 -1.57 8.91
CA VAL A 59 3.61 -2.53 9.06
C VAL A 59 3.56 -2.96 10.53
N ALA A 60 2.49 -2.56 11.21
CA ALA A 60 2.23 -2.93 12.60
C ALA A 60 1.57 -4.31 12.69
N GLY A 61 1.57 -4.89 13.89
CA GLY A 61 1.00 -6.21 14.19
C GLY A 61 2.06 -7.30 14.35
N GLN A 62 1.60 -8.54 14.55
CA GLN A 62 2.46 -9.67 14.90
C GLN A 62 2.86 -10.53 13.70
N GLY A 63 2.84 -9.98 12.47
CA GLY A 63 3.19 -10.68 11.24
C GLY A 63 2.17 -11.69 10.75
N ARG A 64 1.05 -11.87 11.45
CA ARG A 64 -0.09 -12.61 10.93
C ARG A 64 -0.69 -11.86 9.75
N ARG A 65 -1.19 -12.56 8.72
CA ARG A 65 -1.85 -11.90 7.58
C ARG A 65 -3.02 -11.04 8.03
N ASN A 66 -3.81 -11.53 8.97
CA ASN A 66 -4.83 -10.75 9.66
C ASN A 66 -4.20 -9.86 10.75
N GLY A 67 -4.66 -8.61 10.87
CA GLY A 67 -4.21 -7.67 11.89
C GLY A 67 -3.03 -6.79 11.50
N GLN A 68 -2.50 -6.92 10.28
CA GLN A 68 -1.49 -5.99 9.76
C GLN A 68 -2.13 -4.63 9.43
N THR A 69 -1.45 -3.57 9.82
CA THR A 69 -1.87 -2.20 9.49
C THR A 69 -0.68 -1.38 9.03
N LEU A 70 -0.91 -0.52 8.02
CA LEU A 70 0.11 0.40 7.53
C LEU A 70 0.19 1.68 8.34
N SER A 71 1.40 2.24 8.44
CA SER A 71 1.59 3.63 8.80
C SER A 71 2.65 4.28 7.92
N MET A 72 2.41 5.53 7.52
CA MET A 72 3.27 6.34 6.65
C MET A 72 3.09 7.82 6.98
N ARG A 73 4.20 8.54 7.17
CA ARG A 73 4.20 9.97 7.50
C ARG A 73 3.34 10.35 8.72
N GLY A 74 3.27 9.45 9.71
CA GLY A 74 2.49 9.65 10.93
C GLY A 74 1.00 9.37 10.82
N PHE A 75 0.51 9.00 9.63
CA PHE A 75 -0.85 8.51 9.44
C PHE A 75 -0.85 6.98 9.52
N GLY A 76 -1.74 6.44 10.35
CA GLY A 76 -1.93 5.00 10.50
C GLY A 76 -3.05 4.48 9.60
N ARG A 77 -3.31 3.23 9.72
CA ARG A 77 -4.37 2.37 9.19
C ARG A 77 -5.31 3.01 8.14
N ASN A 78 -6.20 3.90 8.57
CA ASN A 78 -7.24 4.48 7.73
C ASN A 78 -6.79 5.76 7.00
N GLY A 79 -5.57 6.23 7.26
CA GLY A 79 -4.99 7.41 6.59
C GLY A 79 -4.12 7.07 5.38
N ILE A 80 -4.02 5.78 5.02
CA ILE A 80 -3.27 5.30 3.86
C ILE A 80 -4.22 4.49 2.98
N LEU A 81 -4.33 4.89 1.73
CA LEU A 81 -5.15 4.18 0.76
C LEU A 81 -4.38 3.01 0.17
N VAL A 82 -4.96 1.82 0.25
CA VAL A 82 -4.47 0.62 -0.43
C VAL A 82 -5.34 0.31 -1.64
N ARG A 83 -4.73 -0.02 -2.76
CA ARG A 83 -5.42 -0.38 -4.01
C ARG A 83 -4.83 -1.67 -4.58
N LEU A 84 -5.68 -2.48 -5.22
CA LEU A 84 -5.30 -3.67 -5.97
C LEU A 84 -5.92 -3.58 -7.36
N ASP A 85 -5.09 -3.57 -8.41
CA ASP A 85 -5.51 -3.37 -9.80
C ASP A 85 -6.48 -2.17 -9.96
N GLY A 86 -6.25 -1.11 -9.18
CA GLY A 86 -7.08 0.09 -9.19
C GLY A 86 -8.31 0.09 -8.26
N VAL A 87 -8.67 -1.04 -7.65
CA VAL A 87 -9.81 -1.14 -6.70
C VAL A 87 -9.34 -0.88 -5.27
N ARG A 88 -10.10 -0.09 -4.52
CA ARG A 88 -9.85 0.18 -3.10
C ARG A 88 -9.90 -1.09 -2.27
N GLN A 89 -8.98 -1.21 -1.33
CA GLN A 89 -8.87 -2.29 -0.35
C GLN A 89 -8.93 -1.74 1.09
N ASP A 90 -9.77 -0.75 1.35
CA ASP A 90 -9.89 -0.09 2.64
C ASP A 90 -10.91 -0.77 3.55
N ILE A 91 -10.54 -1.93 4.08
CA ILE A 91 -11.36 -2.61 5.08
C ILE A 91 -10.90 -2.22 6.47
N SER A 92 -11.70 -1.43 7.12
CA SER A 92 -11.51 -1.07 8.50
C SER A 92 -12.53 -1.79 9.36
N THR A 93 -12.23 -3.01 9.78
CA THR A 93 -13.12 -3.79 10.62
C THR A 93 -12.40 -4.39 11.82
N GLY A 94 -12.57 -3.79 12.98
CA GLY A 94 -11.98 -4.30 14.21
C GLY A 94 -10.45 -4.43 14.10
N HIS A 95 -9.91 -5.60 14.43
CA HIS A 95 -8.49 -5.91 14.37
C HIS A 95 -8.05 -6.61 13.07
N VAL A 96 -8.95 -6.76 12.09
CA VAL A 96 -8.64 -7.37 10.80
C VAL A 96 -7.90 -6.37 9.91
N GLY A 97 -6.83 -6.80 9.25
CA GLY A 97 -6.01 -5.96 8.37
C GLY A 97 -6.60 -5.80 6.97
N ASN A 98 -5.95 -4.96 6.15
CA ASN A 98 -6.43 -4.56 4.83
C ASN A 98 -5.80 -5.36 3.67
N PHE A 99 -4.96 -6.37 3.96
CA PHE A 99 -4.17 -7.06 2.94
C PHE A 99 -4.72 -8.45 2.67
N PHE A 100 -5.81 -8.53 1.92
CA PHE A 100 -6.36 -9.79 1.44
C PHE A 100 -5.87 -10.07 0.02
N LEU A 101 -4.56 -10.23 -0.11
CA LEU A 101 -3.91 -10.55 -1.39
C LEU A 101 -2.75 -11.52 -1.17
N ASP A 102 -2.55 -12.40 -2.14
CA ASP A 102 -1.41 -13.31 -2.19
C ASP A 102 -0.22 -12.60 -2.86
N PRO A 103 0.91 -12.39 -2.15
CA PRO A 103 2.10 -11.75 -2.73
C PRO A 103 2.62 -12.45 -3.99
N ALA A 104 2.40 -13.76 -4.14
CA ALA A 104 2.81 -14.53 -5.31
C ALA A 104 2.10 -14.09 -6.62
N LEU A 105 0.98 -13.38 -6.51
CA LEU A 105 0.23 -12.86 -7.66
C LEU A 105 0.58 -11.40 -8.00
N ILE A 106 1.49 -10.76 -7.27
CA ILE A 106 1.83 -9.35 -7.45
C ILE A 106 2.98 -9.19 -8.43
N GLN A 107 2.76 -8.35 -9.44
CA GLN A 107 3.75 -7.94 -10.43
C GLN A 107 4.53 -6.71 -9.97
N GLU A 108 3.84 -5.73 -9.38
CA GLU A 108 4.42 -4.45 -9.02
C GLU A 108 3.72 -3.85 -7.80
N VAL A 109 4.48 -3.15 -6.97
CA VAL A 109 3.97 -2.32 -5.88
C VAL A 109 4.47 -0.90 -6.06
N GLN A 110 3.56 0.07 -6.15
CA GLN A 110 3.88 1.49 -6.16
C GLN A 110 3.49 2.12 -4.82
N ILE A 111 4.41 2.89 -4.22
CA ILE A 111 4.22 3.59 -2.96
C ILE A 111 4.40 5.07 -3.22
N ALA A 112 3.30 5.81 -3.26
CA ALA A 112 3.31 7.27 -3.41
C ALA A 112 3.06 7.92 -2.04
N ARG A 113 4.00 8.74 -1.58
CA ARG A 113 3.96 9.36 -0.25
C ARG A 113 3.36 10.74 -0.29
N GLY A 114 2.62 11.10 0.77
CA GLY A 114 2.04 12.42 0.96
C GLY A 114 0.54 12.51 0.70
N SER A 115 0.02 13.73 0.80
CA SER A 115 -1.40 14.04 0.66
C SER A 115 -1.85 13.91 -0.80
N LEU A 116 -2.63 12.87 -1.10
CA LEU A 116 -3.07 12.51 -2.45
C LEU A 116 -4.60 12.48 -2.60
N SER A 117 -5.36 13.00 -1.62
CA SER A 117 -6.83 13.02 -1.70
C SER A 117 -7.36 13.80 -2.89
N SER A 118 -6.63 14.78 -3.41
CA SER A 118 -6.98 15.49 -4.64
C SER A 118 -7.08 14.60 -5.89
N LEU A 119 -6.50 13.39 -5.86
CA LEU A 119 -6.59 12.39 -6.93
C LEU A 119 -7.40 11.18 -6.51
N TYR A 120 -7.31 10.79 -5.24
CA TYR A 120 -7.77 9.49 -4.75
C TYR A 120 -8.90 9.56 -3.72
N GLY A 121 -9.27 10.78 -3.25
CA GLY A 121 -10.32 10.99 -2.27
C GLY A 121 -9.92 10.54 -0.86
N SER A 122 -10.87 10.01 -0.12
CA SER A 122 -10.69 9.58 1.27
C SER A 122 -9.54 8.58 1.46
N ASN A 123 -8.93 8.61 2.65
CA ASN A 123 -7.86 7.72 3.12
C ASN A 123 -6.47 7.96 2.49
N ALA A 124 -6.31 8.90 1.57
CA ALA A 124 -5.02 9.21 0.95
C ALA A 124 -4.31 10.39 1.66
N MET A 125 -4.25 10.38 3.00
CA MET A 125 -3.65 11.45 3.83
C MET A 125 -2.13 11.29 3.95
N GLY A 126 -1.64 10.09 4.29
CA GLY A 126 -0.22 9.74 4.39
C GLY A 126 0.37 9.27 3.07
N GLY A 127 -0.47 8.74 2.18
CA GLY A 127 -0.07 8.25 0.87
C GLY A 127 -0.99 7.18 0.31
N VAL A 128 -0.55 6.60 -0.82
CA VAL A 128 -1.24 5.52 -1.53
C VAL A 128 -0.27 4.37 -1.79
N VAL A 129 -0.70 3.15 -1.52
CA VAL A 129 0.00 1.91 -1.88
C VAL A 129 -0.85 1.17 -2.91
N SER A 130 -0.33 1.04 -4.12
CA SER A 130 -1.00 0.37 -5.24
C SER A 130 -0.28 -0.93 -5.57
N PHE A 131 -1.03 -2.01 -5.55
CA PHE A 131 -0.60 -3.33 -6.01
C PHE A 131 -1.16 -3.57 -7.41
N THR A 132 -0.31 -4.06 -8.30
CA THR A 132 -0.69 -4.53 -9.64
C THR A 132 -0.43 -6.02 -9.71
N SER A 133 -1.45 -6.80 -10.05
CA SER A 133 -1.31 -8.24 -10.18
C SER A 133 -0.80 -8.62 -11.58
N VAL A 134 -0.15 -9.79 -11.66
CA VAL A 134 0.48 -10.31 -12.88
C VAL A 134 -0.51 -10.45 -14.04
N GLU A 135 -0.04 -10.15 -15.27
CA GLU A 135 -0.75 -10.33 -16.53
C GLU A 135 -0.02 -11.35 -17.45
N ALA A 136 -0.69 -11.80 -18.51
CA ALA A 136 -0.08 -12.72 -19.47
C ALA A 136 1.17 -12.12 -20.14
N SER A 137 1.17 -10.82 -20.41
CA SER A 137 2.29 -10.09 -21.00
C SER A 137 3.55 -10.09 -20.12
N ASP A 138 3.40 -10.17 -18.80
CA ASP A 138 4.52 -10.14 -17.85
C ASP A 138 5.30 -11.46 -17.84
N LEU A 139 4.64 -12.55 -18.24
CA LEU A 139 5.19 -13.92 -18.21
C LEU A 139 5.64 -14.41 -19.59
N LEU A 140 5.11 -13.84 -20.68
CA LEU A 140 5.47 -14.24 -22.04
C LEU A 140 6.86 -13.73 -22.43
N ALA A 141 7.76 -14.64 -22.73
CA ALA A 141 9.04 -14.27 -23.30
C ALA A 141 8.89 -13.78 -24.77
N PRO A 142 9.83 -13.00 -25.30
CA PRO A 142 9.79 -12.55 -26.68
C PRO A 142 9.66 -13.71 -27.67
N GLY A 143 8.57 -13.72 -28.45
CA GLY A 143 8.27 -14.76 -29.44
C GLY A 143 7.44 -15.94 -28.90
N GLU A 144 7.07 -15.93 -27.64
CA GLU A 144 6.14 -16.91 -27.05
C GLU A 144 4.70 -16.42 -27.15
N ASP A 145 3.78 -17.35 -27.44
CA ASP A 145 2.34 -17.08 -27.50
C ASP A 145 1.58 -17.68 -26.30
N SER A 146 2.17 -18.63 -25.57
CA SER A 146 1.56 -19.25 -24.39
C SER A 146 2.61 -19.96 -23.54
N GLY A 147 2.31 -20.16 -22.29
CA GLY A 147 3.14 -20.90 -21.35
C GLY A 147 2.38 -21.35 -20.12
N VAL A 148 3.06 -22.17 -19.33
CA VAL A 148 2.61 -22.60 -18.00
C VAL A 148 3.79 -22.40 -17.04
N ARG A 149 3.53 -21.84 -15.88
CA ARG A 149 4.51 -21.61 -14.81
C ARG A 149 4.10 -22.34 -13.54
N LEU A 150 4.98 -23.17 -13.01
CA LEU A 150 4.89 -23.74 -11.68
C LEU A 150 5.80 -22.94 -10.76
N SER A 151 5.25 -22.45 -9.64
CA SER A 151 6.01 -21.78 -8.60
C SER A 151 5.92 -22.58 -7.31
N LEU A 152 7.06 -22.82 -6.66
CA LEU A 152 7.17 -23.46 -5.36
C LEU A 152 7.95 -22.54 -4.43
N GLY A 153 7.48 -22.37 -3.21
CA GLY A 153 8.16 -21.50 -2.24
C GLY A 153 7.97 -21.97 -0.81
N GLY A 154 8.75 -21.36 0.07
CA GLY A 154 8.65 -21.62 1.50
C GLY A 154 9.43 -20.62 2.33
N ALA A 155 9.09 -20.56 3.62
CA ALA A 155 9.72 -19.68 4.59
C ALA A 155 9.90 -20.38 5.94
N THR A 156 11.08 -20.23 6.53
CA THR A 156 11.32 -20.75 7.89
C THR A 156 10.81 -19.84 8.99
N ALA A 157 10.33 -18.62 8.61
CA ALA A 157 9.75 -17.66 9.55
C ALA A 157 8.49 -18.22 10.24
N ASN A 158 7.71 -19.01 9.51
CA ASN A 158 6.40 -19.52 9.91
C ASN A 158 6.18 -20.93 9.37
N ASP A 159 7.23 -21.68 9.06
CA ASP A 159 7.20 -23.02 8.46
C ASP A 159 6.30 -23.10 7.21
N GLU A 160 6.25 -22.01 6.42
CA GLU A 160 5.39 -21.90 5.25
C GLU A 160 5.88 -22.81 4.12
N LEU A 161 4.90 -23.49 3.49
CA LEU A 161 5.06 -24.13 2.20
C LEU A 161 3.97 -23.61 1.27
N ARG A 162 4.36 -23.15 0.06
CA ARG A 162 3.43 -22.64 -0.95
C ARG A 162 3.71 -23.20 -2.33
N GLY A 163 2.66 -23.28 -3.12
CA GLY A 163 2.75 -23.67 -4.53
C GLY A 163 1.68 -22.99 -5.36
N SER A 164 2.01 -22.62 -6.60
CA SER A 164 1.05 -22.10 -7.55
C SER A 164 1.29 -22.60 -8.96
N LEU A 165 0.22 -22.69 -9.74
CA LEU A 165 0.24 -23.05 -11.15
C LEU A 165 -0.45 -21.94 -11.94
N THR A 166 0.26 -21.38 -12.91
CA THR A 166 -0.22 -20.28 -13.75
C THR A 166 -0.13 -20.67 -15.21
N ALA A 167 -1.27 -20.63 -15.92
CA ALA A 167 -1.34 -20.80 -17.37
C ALA A 167 -1.65 -19.42 -17.99
N PHE A 168 -0.96 -19.07 -19.05
CA PHE A 168 -1.10 -17.78 -19.71
C PHE A 168 -0.89 -17.88 -21.21
N GLY A 169 -1.43 -16.90 -21.93
CA GLY A 169 -1.23 -16.87 -23.38
C GLY A 169 -1.79 -15.63 -24.03
N ARG A 170 -1.35 -15.42 -25.27
CA ARG A 170 -1.76 -14.35 -26.15
C ARG A 170 -1.95 -14.88 -27.57
N ARG A 171 -2.96 -14.41 -28.27
CA ARG A 171 -3.26 -14.82 -29.64
C ARG A 171 -3.77 -13.66 -30.49
N ASN A 172 -3.19 -13.49 -31.66
CA ASN A 172 -3.73 -12.63 -32.71
C ASN A 172 -4.88 -13.33 -33.41
N THR A 173 -6.00 -12.62 -33.56
CA THR A 173 -7.23 -13.08 -34.24
C THR A 173 -7.58 -12.14 -35.38
N ALA A 174 -8.57 -12.49 -36.20
CA ALA A 174 -9.07 -11.60 -37.24
C ALA A 174 -9.71 -10.30 -36.69
N ASN A 175 -10.10 -10.29 -35.41
CA ASN A 175 -10.76 -9.16 -34.73
C ASN A 175 -9.88 -8.55 -33.62
N GLY A 176 -8.57 -8.54 -33.81
CA GLY A 176 -7.62 -8.01 -32.84
C GLY A 176 -6.89 -9.08 -32.04
N GLN A 177 -6.18 -8.66 -30.98
CA GLN A 177 -5.41 -9.53 -30.10
C GLN A 177 -6.24 -9.89 -28.85
N VAL A 178 -6.13 -11.14 -28.40
CA VAL A 178 -6.67 -11.59 -27.12
C VAL A 178 -5.54 -12.16 -26.26
N ASP A 179 -5.61 -11.93 -24.97
CA ASP A 179 -4.71 -12.50 -23.97
C ASP A 179 -5.50 -13.02 -22.77
N GLY A 180 -4.87 -13.90 -22.00
CA GLY A 180 -5.47 -14.43 -20.79
C GLY A 180 -4.45 -15.06 -19.86
N LEU A 181 -4.77 -15.02 -18.57
CA LEU A 181 -4.01 -15.65 -17.50
C LEU A 181 -4.97 -16.32 -16.52
N PHE A 182 -4.62 -17.51 -16.08
CA PHE A 182 -5.28 -18.23 -15.00
C PHE A 182 -4.23 -18.76 -14.03
N SER A 183 -4.33 -18.39 -12.76
CA SER A 183 -3.44 -18.83 -11.70
C SER A 183 -4.22 -19.37 -10.52
N VAL A 184 -3.75 -20.47 -9.94
CA VAL A 184 -4.24 -21.02 -8.67
C VAL A 184 -3.05 -21.24 -7.75
N GLY A 185 -3.22 -20.89 -6.48
CA GLY A 185 -2.20 -21.00 -5.45
C GLY A 185 -2.73 -21.58 -4.15
N ARG A 186 -1.85 -22.24 -3.40
CA ARG A 186 -2.10 -22.66 -2.02
C ARG A 186 -0.85 -22.46 -1.18
N SER A 187 -1.05 -21.97 0.05
CA SER A 187 -0.01 -21.98 1.07
C SER A 187 -0.55 -22.49 2.41
N GLU A 188 0.34 -23.08 3.19
CA GLU A 188 0.11 -23.52 4.56
C GLU A 188 1.24 -22.95 5.42
N SER A 189 0.91 -22.44 6.60
CA SER A 189 1.88 -21.84 7.52
C SER A 189 1.49 -22.12 8.96
N GLY A 190 2.48 -22.16 9.85
CA GLY A 190 2.33 -22.34 11.28
C GLY A 190 2.77 -21.13 12.09
N ASP A 191 3.15 -21.36 13.34
CA ASP A 191 3.56 -20.34 14.29
C ASP A 191 4.70 -19.46 13.76
N ILE A 192 4.56 -18.15 13.95
CA ILE A 192 5.52 -17.17 13.43
C ILE A 192 6.64 -16.96 14.44
N ARG A 193 7.88 -17.31 14.06
CA ARG A 193 9.07 -17.17 14.88
C ARG A 193 9.48 -15.71 15.00
N ARG A 194 9.49 -15.23 16.24
CA ARG A 194 9.94 -13.88 16.58
C ARG A 194 11.39 -13.87 16.99
N ALA A 195 12.01 -12.72 16.85
CA ALA A 195 13.35 -12.50 17.36
C ALA A 195 13.38 -12.69 18.89
N GLY A 196 14.40 -13.41 19.39
CA GLY A 196 14.50 -13.74 20.82
C GLY A 196 13.87 -15.07 21.23
N GLY A 197 13.25 -15.80 20.30
CA GLY A 197 12.71 -17.14 20.53
C GLY A 197 11.24 -17.18 20.95
N ASP A 198 10.55 -16.02 20.96
CA ASP A 198 9.10 -15.98 21.11
C ASP A 198 8.41 -16.44 19.82
N GLU A 199 7.17 -16.90 19.94
CA GLU A 199 6.34 -17.33 18.82
C GLU A 199 4.98 -16.62 18.87
N ALA A 200 4.53 -16.14 17.72
CA ALA A 200 3.17 -15.66 17.54
C ALA A 200 2.33 -16.83 17.00
N VAL A 201 1.47 -17.37 17.86
CA VAL A 201 0.65 -18.55 17.53
C VAL A 201 -0.21 -18.29 16.31
N GLU A 202 -0.07 -19.14 15.30
CA GLU A 202 -0.89 -19.16 14.09
C GLU A 202 -0.88 -20.56 13.49
N ASP A 203 -2.01 -21.01 12.95
CA ASP A 203 -2.12 -22.13 12.02
C ASP A 203 -3.01 -21.65 10.88
N ALA A 204 -2.42 -21.44 9.71
CA ALA A 204 -3.11 -20.78 8.61
C ALA A 204 -2.95 -21.51 7.28
N SER A 205 -4.01 -21.52 6.49
CA SER A 205 -4.00 -21.96 5.10
C SER A 205 -4.62 -20.88 4.22
N LEU A 206 -4.03 -20.65 3.05
CA LEU A 206 -4.50 -19.71 2.04
C LEU A 206 -4.70 -20.44 0.71
N ASN A 207 -5.85 -20.22 0.08
CA ASN A 207 -6.07 -20.54 -1.32
C ASN A 207 -6.24 -19.23 -2.09
N SER A 208 -5.61 -19.13 -3.25
CA SER A 208 -5.70 -17.96 -4.13
C SER A 208 -6.01 -18.36 -5.56
N LEU A 209 -6.76 -17.48 -6.25
CA LEU A 209 -7.05 -17.60 -7.66
C LEU A 209 -6.96 -16.23 -8.31
N LEU A 210 -6.37 -16.18 -9.50
CA LEU A 210 -6.39 -15.01 -10.37
C LEU A 210 -6.79 -15.44 -11.78
N LEU A 211 -7.83 -14.81 -12.32
CA LEU A 211 -8.22 -14.91 -13.72
C LEU A 211 -8.18 -13.52 -14.34
N LYS A 212 -7.39 -13.35 -15.39
CA LYS A 212 -7.36 -12.13 -16.20
C LYS A 212 -7.61 -12.46 -17.66
N GLY A 213 -8.26 -11.54 -18.38
CA GLY A 213 -8.43 -11.62 -19.81
C GLY A 213 -8.42 -10.23 -20.43
N GLY A 214 -7.84 -10.12 -21.62
CA GLY A 214 -7.77 -8.90 -22.40
C GLY A 214 -8.19 -9.13 -23.84
N TRP A 215 -8.83 -8.14 -24.43
CA TRP A 215 -9.13 -8.07 -25.85
C TRP A 215 -8.79 -6.69 -26.38
N GLU A 216 -7.91 -6.64 -27.37
CA GLU A 216 -7.49 -5.44 -28.09
C GLU A 216 -8.06 -5.49 -29.51
N PRO A 217 -9.29 -4.95 -29.73
CA PRO A 217 -9.89 -4.91 -31.06
C PRO A 217 -9.11 -4.03 -32.04
N SER A 218 -8.33 -3.07 -31.53
CA SER A 218 -7.46 -2.16 -32.26
C SER A 218 -6.30 -1.73 -31.34
N ASP A 219 -5.26 -1.13 -31.90
CA ASP A 219 -4.06 -0.70 -31.16
C ASP A 219 -4.38 0.40 -30.10
N ASP A 220 -5.53 1.07 -30.24
CA ASP A 220 -5.95 2.16 -29.37
C ASP A 220 -7.01 1.76 -28.34
N GLN A 221 -7.44 0.49 -28.29
CA GLN A 221 -8.49 0.04 -27.38
C GLN A 221 -8.15 -1.32 -26.74
N ARG A 222 -8.41 -1.42 -25.45
CA ARG A 222 -8.35 -2.66 -24.69
C ARG A 222 -9.55 -2.80 -23.78
N VAL A 223 -10.26 -3.89 -23.91
CA VAL A 223 -11.27 -4.34 -22.93
C VAL A 223 -10.63 -5.41 -22.08
N PHE A 224 -10.78 -5.34 -20.76
CA PHE A 224 -10.19 -6.30 -19.85
C PHE A 224 -11.16 -6.72 -18.77
N ILE A 225 -10.97 -7.95 -18.28
CA ILE A 225 -11.65 -8.52 -17.12
C ILE A 225 -10.61 -9.09 -16.17
N SER A 226 -10.85 -8.94 -14.88
CA SER A 226 -10.07 -9.56 -13.81
C SER A 226 -10.99 -10.11 -12.74
N TRP A 227 -10.67 -11.31 -12.23
CA TRP A 227 -11.25 -11.85 -11.02
C TRP A 227 -10.14 -12.39 -10.15
N GLN A 228 -10.08 -11.88 -8.93
CA GLN A 228 -9.21 -12.37 -7.89
C GLN A 228 -10.04 -12.92 -6.75
N HIS A 229 -9.68 -14.11 -6.29
CA HIS A 229 -10.25 -14.75 -5.12
C HIS A 229 -9.14 -15.07 -4.10
N TYR A 230 -9.43 -14.82 -2.84
CA TYR A 230 -8.56 -15.06 -1.68
C TYR A 230 -9.42 -15.74 -0.61
N ASP A 231 -9.00 -16.91 -0.13
CA ASP A 231 -9.66 -17.67 0.93
C ASP A 231 -8.61 -18.11 1.95
N GLU A 232 -8.63 -17.49 3.13
CA GLU A 232 -7.73 -17.77 4.24
C GLU A 232 -8.51 -18.30 5.43
N ARG A 233 -8.01 -19.39 5.99
CA ARG A 233 -8.47 -19.96 7.26
C ARG A 233 -7.33 -19.94 8.24
N ALA A 234 -7.56 -19.34 9.41
CA ALA A 234 -6.51 -19.20 10.41
C ALA A 234 -7.04 -19.45 11.82
N THR A 235 -6.35 -20.30 12.59
CA THR A 235 -6.50 -20.38 14.05
C THR A 235 -5.47 -19.45 14.68
N GLN A 236 -5.94 -18.40 15.36
CA GLN A 236 -5.10 -17.32 15.90
C GLN A 236 -5.77 -16.63 17.08
N PRO A 237 -5.08 -15.77 17.86
CA PRO A 237 -5.71 -14.98 18.91
C PRO A 237 -6.87 -14.12 18.39
N ALA A 238 -7.92 -13.95 19.17
CA ALA A 238 -9.09 -13.12 18.84
C ALA A 238 -8.68 -11.70 18.41
N ASN A 239 -7.67 -11.11 19.07
CA ASN A 239 -6.96 -9.94 18.59
C ASN A 239 -5.61 -10.39 18.00
N PRO A 240 -5.47 -10.49 16.67
CA PRO A 240 -4.25 -10.97 16.02
C PRO A 240 -3.08 -10.00 16.12
N GLN A 241 -3.30 -8.77 16.58
CA GLN A 241 -2.26 -7.78 16.83
C GLN A 241 -1.51 -8.00 18.15
N GLN A 242 -2.03 -8.86 19.03
CA GLN A 242 -1.35 -9.24 20.27
C GLN A 242 -0.49 -10.51 20.09
N LEU A 243 0.68 -10.53 20.70
CA LEU A 243 1.60 -11.65 20.59
C LEU A 243 1.02 -12.93 21.17
N SER A 244 0.52 -12.87 22.40
CA SER A 244 0.13 -14.02 23.20
C SER A 244 -1.38 -14.13 23.38
N THR A 245 -1.82 -15.34 23.66
CA THR A 245 -3.18 -15.63 24.10
C THR A 245 -3.39 -15.33 25.57
N SER A 246 -4.63 -15.06 25.95
CA SER A 246 -5.07 -14.89 27.33
C SER A 246 -6.53 -15.26 27.47
N ALA A 247 -7.08 -15.23 28.69
CA ALA A 247 -8.51 -15.43 28.90
C ALA A 247 -9.36 -14.38 28.17
N SER A 248 -8.86 -13.17 27.99
CA SER A 248 -9.50 -12.08 27.23
C SER A 248 -9.12 -12.06 25.75
N ASN A 249 -8.11 -12.84 25.34
CA ASN A 249 -7.65 -12.97 23.97
C ASN A 249 -7.43 -14.46 23.62
N PRO A 250 -8.49 -15.29 23.62
CA PRO A 250 -8.37 -16.71 23.34
C PRO A 250 -8.06 -16.98 21.86
N LEU A 251 -7.61 -18.20 21.55
CA LEU A 251 -7.53 -18.68 20.17
C LEU A 251 -8.93 -18.79 19.59
N ARG A 252 -9.05 -18.41 18.32
CA ARG A 252 -10.27 -18.51 17.52
C ARG A 252 -9.93 -18.90 16.10
N ASP A 253 -10.84 -19.62 15.50
CA ASP A 253 -10.86 -19.83 14.05
C ASP A 253 -11.44 -18.56 13.42
N ARG A 254 -10.79 -18.11 12.34
CA ARG A 254 -11.22 -16.99 11.52
C ARG A 254 -11.05 -17.37 10.06
N ASP A 255 -12.14 -17.27 9.31
CA ASP A 255 -12.14 -17.45 7.87
C ASP A 255 -12.33 -16.08 7.22
N VAL A 256 -11.50 -15.75 6.25
CA VAL A 256 -11.58 -14.52 5.46
C VAL A 256 -11.62 -14.88 3.99
N GLU A 257 -12.73 -14.57 3.35
CA GLU A 257 -12.88 -14.70 1.91
C GLU A 257 -12.96 -13.32 1.27
N SER A 258 -12.20 -13.09 0.20
CA SER A 258 -12.25 -11.85 -0.58
C SER A 258 -12.37 -12.15 -2.06
N ASN A 259 -13.35 -11.54 -2.70
CA ASN A 259 -13.59 -11.59 -4.14
C ASN A 259 -13.51 -10.19 -4.71
N ASN A 260 -12.63 -9.99 -5.71
CA ASN A 260 -12.52 -8.75 -6.47
C ASN A 260 -12.75 -9.04 -7.96
N VAL A 261 -13.78 -8.44 -8.54
CA VAL A 261 -14.12 -8.58 -9.97
C VAL A 261 -14.05 -7.21 -10.61
N GLN A 262 -13.46 -7.15 -11.80
CA GLN A 262 -13.32 -5.92 -12.56
C GLN A 262 -13.66 -6.17 -14.03
N LEU A 263 -14.31 -5.20 -14.65
CA LEU A 263 -14.49 -5.10 -16.08
C LEU A 263 -14.09 -3.69 -16.51
N GLY A 264 -13.14 -3.55 -17.41
CA GLY A 264 -12.65 -2.24 -17.82
C GLY A 264 -12.46 -2.10 -19.32
N HIS A 265 -12.43 -0.84 -19.73
CA HIS A 265 -12.12 -0.42 -21.08
C HIS A 265 -11.09 0.69 -21.04
N ARG A 266 -9.97 0.51 -21.70
CA ARG A 266 -8.94 1.52 -21.93
C ARG A 266 -9.00 1.96 -23.38
N TRP A 267 -9.10 3.26 -23.57
CA TRP A 267 -9.13 3.89 -24.87
C TRP A 267 -8.03 4.93 -24.99
N GLN A 268 -7.17 4.76 -25.98
CA GLN A 268 -5.98 5.58 -26.21
C GLN A 268 -6.01 6.14 -27.65
N PRO A 269 -6.94 7.07 -27.97
CA PRO A 269 -7.14 7.58 -29.33
C PRO A 269 -5.92 8.27 -29.93
N SER A 270 -4.96 8.62 -29.09
CA SER A 270 -3.66 9.17 -29.52
C SER A 270 -2.63 8.90 -28.41
N GLY A 271 -1.35 9.01 -28.73
CA GLY A 271 -0.29 8.93 -27.69
C GLY A 271 -0.38 10.03 -26.61
N ALA A 272 -1.18 11.06 -26.84
CA ALA A 272 -1.39 12.15 -25.90
C ALA A 272 -2.62 11.99 -25.01
N THR A 273 -3.47 10.99 -25.25
CA THR A 273 -4.76 10.83 -24.55
C THR A 273 -4.98 9.38 -24.18
N GLU A 274 -5.30 9.13 -22.94
CA GLU A 274 -5.80 7.83 -22.46
C GLU A 274 -7.00 8.06 -21.54
N ILE A 275 -8.01 7.21 -21.67
CA ILE A 275 -9.18 7.16 -20.80
C ILE A 275 -9.38 5.69 -20.40
N THR A 276 -9.44 5.43 -19.11
CA THR A 276 -9.78 4.12 -18.56
C THR A 276 -11.08 4.21 -17.79
N SER A 277 -12.06 3.41 -18.19
CA SER A 277 -13.34 3.26 -17.49
C SER A 277 -13.44 1.85 -16.92
N GLN A 278 -13.84 1.74 -15.66
CA GLN A 278 -13.81 0.48 -14.92
C GLN A 278 -15.05 0.34 -14.05
N LEU A 279 -15.71 -0.81 -14.15
CA LEU A 279 -16.71 -1.29 -13.21
C LEU A 279 -16.04 -2.31 -12.29
N SER A 280 -16.19 -2.15 -11.00
CA SER A 280 -15.62 -3.06 -10.00
C SER A 280 -16.69 -3.56 -9.03
N PHE A 281 -16.50 -4.79 -8.59
CA PHE A 281 -17.23 -5.39 -7.49
C PHE A 281 -16.21 -6.03 -6.55
N SER A 282 -16.28 -5.73 -5.26
CA SER A 282 -15.52 -6.44 -4.24
C SER A 282 -16.45 -6.89 -3.12
N GLN A 283 -16.22 -8.11 -2.65
CA GLN A 283 -16.92 -8.68 -1.50
C GLN A 283 -15.88 -9.29 -0.57
N GLN A 284 -16.06 -9.05 0.72
CA GLN A 284 -15.24 -9.63 1.75
C GLN A 284 -16.13 -10.17 2.85
N ASP A 285 -16.00 -11.46 3.06
CA ASP A 285 -16.68 -12.20 4.11
C ASP A 285 -15.65 -12.49 5.20
N ILE A 286 -15.96 -12.09 6.42
CA ILE A 286 -15.16 -12.37 7.61
C ILE A 286 -16.04 -13.17 8.56
N ASP A 287 -15.69 -14.44 8.71
CA ASP A 287 -16.35 -15.36 9.64
C ASP A 287 -15.45 -15.57 10.85
N GLU A 288 -15.89 -15.02 11.97
CA GLU A 288 -15.26 -15.19 13.26
C GLU A 288 -16.33 -15.19 14.37
N PRO A 289 -16.17 -15.99 15.44
CA PRO A 289 -17.18 -16.06 16.49
C PRO A 289 -17.57 -14.68 17.04
N GLN A 290 -18.86 -14.34 16.96
CA GLN A 290 -19.48 -13.10 17.46
C GLN A 290 -19.20 -11.83 16.65
N ALA A 291 -18.59 -11.94 15.44
CA ALA A 291 -18.27 -10.78 14.62
C ALA A 291 -18.34 -11.06 13.10
N ASN A 292 -19.24 -11.97 12.71
CA ASN A 292 -19.43 -12.36 11.30
C ASN A 292 -20.02 -11.20 10.50
N ARG A 293 -19.40 -10.87 9.36
CA ARG A 293 -19.84 -9.76 8.53
C ARG A 293 -19.42 -9.92 7.08
N THR A 294 -20.24 -9.38 6.20
CA THR A 294 -19.93 -9.16 4.78
C THR A 294 -19.78 -7.67 4.51
N LEU A 295 -18.73 -7.33 3.77
CA LEU A 295 -18.48 -6.01 3.22
C LEU A 295 -18.54 -6.11 1.70
N GLU A 296 -19.48 -5.40 1.09
CA GLU A 296 -19.65 -5.34 -0.36
C GLU A 296 -19.34 -3.94 -0.86
N ARG A 297 -18.71 -3.84 -2.03
CA ARG A 297 -18.46 -2.57 -2.70
C ARG A 297 -18.70 -2.73 -4.20
N VAL A 298 -19.46 -1.81 -4.76
CA VAL A 298 -19.64 -1.66 -6.21
C VAL A 298 -19.15 -0.28 -6.61
N GLY A 299 -18.28 -0.20 -7.60
CA GLY A 299 -17.71 1.05 -8.07
C GLY A 299 -17.74 1.17 -9.58
N LEU A 300 -18.04 2.39 -10.06
CA LEU A 300 -17.84 2.82 -11.44
C LEU A 300 -16.87 3.99 -11.43
N GLN A 301 -15.74 3.84 -12.09
CA GLN A 301 -14.69 4.83 -12.18
C GLN A 301 -14.36 5.10 -13.65
N SER A 302 -14.15 6.36 -14.00
CA SER A 302 -13.60 6.76 -15.31
C SER A 302 -12.54 7.82 -15.09
N ASP A 303 -11.32 7.50 -15.48
CA ASP A 303 -10.14 8.37 -15.34
C ASP A 303 -9.46 8.55 -16.67
N GLY A 304 -8.77 9.66 -16.84
CA GLY A 304 -7.97 9.86 -18.02
C GLY A 304 -6.96 10.99 -17.88
N TYR A 305 -6.08 11.02 -18.84
CA TYR A 305 -5.19 12.16 -19.05
C TYR A 305 -5.23 12.62 -20.51
N HIS A 306 -4.90 13.88 -20.70
CA HIS A 306 -4.72 14.48 -22.01
C HIS A 306 -3.54 15.45 -21.97
N SER A 307 -2.55 15.26 -22.86
CA SER A 307 -1.37 16.11 -22.98
C SER A 307 -1.48 16.99 -24.24
N ILE A 308 -1.24 18.28 -24.09
CA ILE A 308 -1.31 19.28 -25.15
C ILE A 308 0.03 19.98 -25.23
N ASP A 309 0.61 20.03 -26.43
CA ASP A 309 1.83 20.80 -26.70
C ASP A 309 1.47 22.07 -27.48
N HIS A 310 1.70 23.23 -26.86
CA HIS A 310 1.52 24.54 -27.47
C HIS A 310 2.85 25.13 -27.99
N GLY A 311 3.93 24.35 -28.00
CA GLY A 311 5.27 24.74 -28.43
C GLY A 311 6.08 25.49 -27.37
N TRP A 312 5.55 26.54 -26.77
CA TRP A 312 6.19 27.27 -25.66
C TRP A 312 5.71 26.82 -24.27
N LEU A 313 4.61 26.11 -24.22
CA LEU A 313 3.93 25.60 -23.04
C LEU A 313 3.42 24.20 -23.35
N SER A 314 3.74 23.23 -22.52
CA SER A 314 3.05 21.94 -22.52
C SER A 314 2.10 21.87 -21.33
N GLN A 315 0.96 21.20 -21.52
CA GLN A 315 -0.08 21.03 -20.51
C GLN A 315 -0.46 19.55 -20.44
N THR A 316 -0.50 19.01 -19.23
CA THR A 316 -1.10 17.71 -18.96
C THR A 316 -2.33 17.90 -18.09
N LEU A 317 -3.48 17.46 -18.58
CA LEU A 317 -4.73 17.39 -17.84
C LEU A 317 -4.92 15.96 -17.32
N VAL A 318 -5.29 15.81 -16.08
CA VAL A 318 -5.71 14.54 -15.46
C VAL A 318 -7.09 14.76 -14.88
N PHE A 319 -8.02 13.90 -15.21
CA PHE A 319 -9.42 14.05 -14.82
C PHE A 319 -10.07 12.71 -14.52
N GLY A 320 -11.13 12.73 -13.75
CA GLY A 320 -11.92 11.52 -13.49
C GLY A 320 -13.16 11.79 -12.68
N ALA A 321 -14.01 10.76 -12.67
CA ALA A 321 -15.21 10.70 -11.85
C ALA A 321 -15.39 9.27 -11.32
N GLU A 322 -15.90 9.18 -10.10
CA GLU A 322 -16.12 7.90 -9.42
C GLU A 322 -17.50 7.91 -8.74
N LEU A 323 -18.20 6.79 -8.87
CA LEU A 323 -19.42 6.47 -8.13
C LEU A 323 -19.16 5.15 -7.40
N GLU A 324 -19.36 5.13 -6.10
CA GLU A 324 -19.13 3.95 -5.29
C GLU A 324 -20.24 3.79 -4.26
N GLN A 325 -20.67 2.54 -4.08
CA GLN A 325 -21.52 2.13 -2.97
C GLN A 325 -20.80 1.05 -2.17
N ALA A 326 -20.66 1.27 -0.87
CA ALA A 326 -20.16 0.27 0.06
C ALA A 326 -21.25 -0.12 1.05
N ARG A 327 -21.34 -1.41 1.38
CA ARG A 327 -22.36 -2.00 2.25
C ARG A 327 -21.71 -2.90 3.29
N GLN A 328 -22.13 -2.73 4.55
CA GLN A 328 -21.79 -3.64 5.63
C GLN A 328 -23.05 -4.42 6.03
N ARG A 329 -22.92 -5.72 6.18
CA ARG A 329 -23.98 -6.62 6.59
C ARG A 329 -23.46 -7.57 7.67
N PRO A 330 -24.13 -7.68 8.83
CA PRO A 330 -23.85 -8.75 9.78
C PRO A 330 -24.32 -10.09 9.18
N ASN A 331 -23.51 -11.13 9.33
CA ASN A 331 -23.87 -12.50 8.99
C ASN A 331 -24.27 -13.23 10.27
N GLY A 332 -25.58 -13.55 10.44
CA GLY A 332 -26.09 -14.25 11.60
C GLY A 332 -26.63 -13.32 12.69
N GLU A 333 -26.33 -13.62 13.97
CA GLU A 333 -26.81 -12.84 15.11
C GLU A 333 -26.22 -11.43 15.15
N ALA A 334 -26.89 -10.52 15.85
CA ALA A 334 -26.43 -9.14 16.04
C ALA A 334 -25.02 -9.11 16.63
N ASN A 335 -24.16 -8.30 16.02
CA ASN A 335 -22.76 -8.13 16.43
C ASN A 335 -22.37 -6.65 16.31
N GLY A 336 -21.13 -6.29 16.70
CA GLY A 336 -20.64 -4.92 16.67
C GLY A 336 -20.59 -4.24 15.31
N PHE A 337 -20.98 -4.93 14.23
CA PHE A 337 -20.96 -4.45 12.83
C PHE A 337 -22.37 -4.43 12.25
N PRO A 338 -23.21 -3.43 12.57
CA PRO A 338 -24.60 -3.37 12.12
C PRO A 338 -24.71 -3.18 10.61
N LYS A 339 -25.93 -3.41 10.08
CA LYS A 339 -26.27 -3.09 8.72
C LYS A 339 -26.11 -1.60 8.47
N ALA A 340 -25.26 -1.23 7.52
CA ALA A 340 -24.99 0.14 7.14
C ALA A 340 -24.52 0.23 5.69
N ASP A 341 -24.80 1.37 5.06
CA ASP A 341 -24.45 1.66 3.67
C ASP A 341 -23.74 3.01 3.58
N ILE A 342 -22.86 3.19 2.59
CA ILE A 342 -22.27 4.48 2.23
C ILE A 342 -22.21 4.62 0.72
N ASP A 343 -22.78 5.70 0.21
CA ASP A 343 -22.71 6.11 -1.19
C ASP A 343 -21.70 7.24 -1.34
N THR A 344 -20.77 7.10 -2.29
CA THR A 344 -19.74 8.09 -2.59
C THR A 344 -19.86 8.54 -4.04
N GLN A 345 -19.84 9.85 -4.23
CA GLN A 345 -19.80 10.48 -5.56
C GLN A 345 -18.65 11.45 -5.60
N SER A 346 -17.84 11.39 -6.66
CA SER A 346 -16.69 12.27 -6.75
C SER A 346 -16.30 12.62 -8.18
N ALA A 347 -15.65 13.76 -8.32
CA ALA A 347 -15.04 14.20 -9.57
C ALA A 347 -13.78 15.01 -9.27
N TYR A 348 -12.78 14.91 -10.13
CA TYR A 348 -11.53 15.65 -9.98
C TYR A 348 -10.97 16.12 -11.31
N LEU A 349 -10.24 17.21 -11.23
CA LEU A 349 -9.45 17.77 -12.31
C LEU A 349 -8.11 18.24 -11.76
N ASP A 350 -7.05 17.86 -12.44
CA ASP A 350 -5.69 18.32 -12.14
C ASP A 350 -5.02 18.74 -13.45
N THR A 351 -4.29 19.83 -13.44
CA THR A 351 -3.52 20.29 -14.59
C THR A 351 -2.10 20.60 -14.18
N THR A 352 -1.14 20.16 -15.00
CA THR A 352 0.26 20.57 -14.90
C THR A 352 0.64 21.32 -16.16
N LEU A 353 1.12 22.54 -15.97
CA LEU A 353 1.64 23.42 -17.01
C LEU A 353 3.17 23.43 -16.93
N THR A 354 3.83 23.09 -18.02
CA THR A 354 5.29 23.12 -18.12
C THR A 354 5.73 24.15 -19.15
N ALA A 355 6.53 25.13 -18.71
CA ALA A 355 7.03 26.21 -19.58
C ALA A 355 8.47 26.60 -19.23
N GLY A 356 9.12 27.29 -20.14
CA GLY A 356 10.48 27.82 -19.99
C GLY A 356 11.53 27.04 -20.78
N ARG A 357 12.79 27.48 -20.62
CA ARG A 357 13.98 26.86 -21.22
C ARG A 357 15.08 26.72 -20.17
N TYR A 358 15.89 25.71 -20.29
CA TYR A 358 17.02 25.48 -19.39
C TYR A 358 18.02 26.67 -19.40
N LEU A 359 18.77 26.82 -18.31
CA LEU A 359 19.79 27.89 -18.17
C LEU A 359 20.84 27.78 -19.29
N ALA A 360 21.28 26.57 -19.65
CA ALA A 360 22.22 26.34 -20.73
C ALA A 360 21.74 26.81 -22.12
N GLU A 361 20.41 26.95 -22.28
CA GLU A 361 19.77 27.46 -23.51
C GLU A 361 19.49 28.97 -23.45
N GLY A 362 20.01 29.67 -22.43
CA GLY A 362 19.80 31.09 -22.22
C GLY A 362 18.42 31.42 -21.58
N GLY A 363 17.75 30.42 -21.02
CA GLY A 363 16.50 30.57 -20.28
C GLY A 363 16.70 30.80 -18.78
N ALA A 364 15.60 30.80 -18.03
CA ALA A 364 15.58 30.89 -16.57
C ALA A 364 15.29 29.54 -15.89
N GLY A 365 15.36 28.44 -16.62
CA GLY A 365 14.94 27.10 -16.23
C GLY A 365 13.54 26.78 -16.75
N GLN A 366 13.15 25.49 -16.66
CA GLN A 366 11.78 25.07 -16.88
C GLN A 366 11.01 25.14 -15.56
N PHE A 367 9.75 25.53 -15.64
CA PHE A 367 8.82 25.60 -14.52
C PHE A 367 7.63 24.68 -14.78
N ASP A 368 7.26 23.88 -13.77
CA ASP A 368 5.98 23.19 -13.73
C ASP A 368 5.10 23.84 -12.69
N VAL A 369 3.88 24.16 -13.09
CA VAL A 369 2.82 24.64 -12.20
C VAL A 369 1.68 23.65 -12.25
N GLY A 370 1.45 22.95 -11.15
CA GLY A 370 0.35 22.00 -10.99
C GLY A 370 -0.77 22.60 -10.14
N ILE A 371 -2.00 22.52 -10.62
CA ILE A 371 -3.20 22.95 -9.89
C ILE A 371 -4.26 21.89 -10.07
N GLY A 372 -4.86 21.45 -8.97
CA GLY A 372 -5.91 20.44 -9.01
C GLY A 372 -6.86 20.55 -7.85
N ALA A 373 -8.03 19.98 -8.01
CA ALA A 373 -9.01 19.82 -6.95
C ALA A 373 -9.89 18.59 -7.22
N ARG A 374 -10.34 17.99 -6.13
CA ARG A 374 -11.34 16.93 -6.13
C ARG A 374 -12.49 17.33 -5.22
N TYR A 375 -13.69 17.05 -5.66
CA TYR A 375 -14.90 17.10 -4.86
C TYR A 375 -15.36 15.69 -4.57
N ASP A 376 -15.69 15.43 -3.32
CA ASP A 376 -16.25 14.17 -2.84
C ASP A 376 -17.51 14.45 -2.02
N ARG A 377 -18.56 13.66 -2.24
CA ARG A 377 -19.75 13.62 -1.42
C ARG A 377 -19.94 12.22 -0.85
N TYR A 378 -20.12 12.14 0.46
CA TYR A 378 -20.37 10.93 1.22
C TYR A 378 -21.76 11.00 1.84
N ASP A 379 -22.54 9.96 1.64
CA ASP A 379 -23.88 9.81 2.19
C ASP A 379 -23.95 8.43 2.86
N ALA A 380 -23.78 8.40 4.18
CA ALA A 380 -23.79 7.18 4.97
C ALA A 380 -25.09 7.04 5.73
N SER A 381 -25.67 5.85 5.72
CA SER A 381 -26.88 5.49 6.43
C SER A 381 -26.70 4.22 7.25
N GLY A 382 -27.27 4.21 8.44
CA GLY A 382 -27.20 3.10 9.39
C GLY A 382 -28.56 2.62 9.85
N GLN A 383 -28.60 1.70 10.80
CA GLN A 383 -29.83 1.33 11.49
C GLN A 383 -30.39 2.55 12.23
N ASN A 384 -31.72 2.68 12.27
CA ASN A 384 -32.48 3.75 12.93
C ASN A 384 -32.43 5.12 12.25
N ASP A 385 -32.29 5.17 10.91
CA ASP A 385 -32.36 6.40 10.09
C ASP A 385 -31.35 7.49 10.56
N ALA A 386 -30.22 7.09 11.11
CA ALA A 386 -29.16 8.01 11.46
C ALA A 386 -28.24 8.21 10.24
N ASP A 387 -28.53 9.24 9.46
CA ASP A 387 -27.74 9.61 8.28
C ASP A 387 -26.55 10.47 8.66
N SER A 388 -25.44 10.30 7.95
CA SER A 388 -24.23 11.12 8.06
C SER A 388 -23.79 11.55 6.65
N VAL A 389 -23.95 12.83 6.34
CA VAL A 389 -23.66 13.38 5.01
C VAL A 389 -22.55 14.40 5.09
N HIS A 390 -21.51 14.23 4.27
CA HIS A 390 -20.38 15.12 4.21
C HIS A 390 -19.98 15.42 2.77
N ASP A 391 -19.67 16.70 2.52
CA ASP A 391 -19.08 17.19 1.29
C ASP A 391 -17.65 17.64 1.57
N GLN A 392 -16.70 17.25 0.72
CA GLN A 392 -15.29 17.62 0.87
C GLN A 392 -14.69 18.09 -0.44
N VAL A 393 -13.90 19.16 -0.38
CA VAL A 393 -13.05 19.60 -1.49
C VAL A 393 -11.60 19.42 -1.07
N SER A 394 -10.81 18.76 -1.89
CA SER A 394 -9.38 18.54 -1.68
C SER A 394 -8.56 19.26 -2.76
N PRO A 395 -8.16 20.53 -2.54
CA PRO A 395 -7.32 21.27 -3.47
C PRO A 395 -5.86 20.83 -3.33
N ARG A 396 -5.10 20.99 -4.44
CA ARG A 396 -3.64 20.94 -4.41
C ARG A 396 -3.01 21.96 -5.34
N PHE A 397 -1.83 22.43 -4.95
CA PHE A 397 -0.98 23.29 -5.73
C PHE A 397 0.45 22.77 -5.68
N ARG A 398 1.15 22.78 -6.82
CA ARG A 398 2.55 22.37 -6.93
C ARG A 398 3.32 23.32 -7.82
N LEU A 399 4.57 23.53 -7.46
CA LEU A 399 5.54 24.27 -8.24
C LEU A 399 6.82 23.44 -8.29
N ALA A 400 7.37 23.24 -9.49
CA ALA A 400 8.70 22.71 -9.65
C ALA A 400 9.53 23.62 -10.57
N TRP A 401 10.82 23.73 -10.29
CA TRP A 401 11.79 24.45 -11.09
C TRP A 401 12.95 23.56 -11.44
N ARG A 402 13.23 23.47 -12.73
CA ARG A 402 14.38 22.74 -13.30
C ARG A 402 15.28 23.71 -14.00
N PRO A 403 16.44 24.08 -13.39
CA PRO A 403 17.44 24.91 -14.05
C PRO A 403 18.05 24.23 -15.25
N ASP A 404 18.19 22.91 -15.18
CA ASP A 404 18.71 22.01 -16.19
C ASP A 404 18.00 20.63 -16.11
N ASP A 405 18.45 19.67 -16.88
CA ASP A 405 17.92 18.31 -16.89
C ASP A 405 18.31 17.47 -15.67
N THR A 406 19.31 17.92 -14.89
CA THR A 406 19.87 17.17 -13.76
C THR A 406 19.26 17.52 -12.41
N LEU A 407 18.69 18.71 -12.24
CA LEU A 407 18.18 19.22 -10.97
C LEU A 407 16.72 19.66 -11.07
N MET A 408 15.91 19.21 -10.13
CA MET A 408 14.56 19.73 -9.90
C MET A 408 14.39 20.12 -8.42
N LEU A 409 13.95 21.33 -8.18
CA LEU A 409 13.46 21.79 -6.88
C LEU A 409 11.95 21.87 -6.95
N PHE A 410 11.25 21.37 -5.94
CA PHE A 410 9.80 21.43 -5.92
C PHE A 410 9.25 21.85 -4.56
N SER A 411 8.06 22.43 -4.57
CA SER A 411 7.26 22.70 -3.38
C SER A 411 5.78 22.56 -3.72
N GLY A 412 5.00 22.09 -2.76
CA GLY A 412 3.58 21.87 -2.96
C GLY A 412 2.78 22.05 -1.68
N TYR A 413 1.50 22.34 -1.87
CA TYR A 413 0.45 22.35 -0.85
C TYR A 413 -0.68 21.43 -1.28
N ALA A 414 -1.16 20.60 -0.38
CA ALA A 414 -2.30 19.74 -0.63
C ALA A 414 -3.16 19.59 0.63
N GLU A 415 -4.47 19.55 0.43
CA GLU A 415 -5.43 19.14 1.45
C GLU A 415 -5.85 17.70 1.22
N ALA A 416 -5.99 16.96 2.31
CA ALA A 416 -6.48 15.59 2.28
C ALA A 416 -7.47 15.36 3.42
N PHE A 417 -8.24 14.27 3.29
CA PHE A 417 -9.25 13.94 4.27
C PHE A 417 -9.45 12.43 4.38
N ARG A 418 -10.13 12.04 5.45
CA ARG A 418 -10.65 10.69 5.68
C ARG A 418 -12.10 10.79 6.15
N ALA A 419 -13.01 10.21 5.39
CA ALA A 419 -14.39 10.05 5.84
C ALA A 419 -14.45 9.02 6.99
N PRO A 420 -15.36 9.19 7.97
CA PRO A 420 -15.61 8.18 8.99
C PRO A 420 -16.05 6.85 8.35
N SER A 421 -15.55 5.74 8.86
CA SER A 421 -15.95 4.41 8.40
C SER A 421 -17.32 4.02 8.96
N LEU A 422 -18.00 3.05 8.33
CA LEU A 422 -19.28 2.54 8.79
C LEU A 422 -19.20 2.00 10.23
N SER A 423 -18.08 1.41 10.61
CA SER A 423 -17.85 0.92 11.96
C SER A 423 -17.71 2.06 12.97
N GLU A 424 -17.05 3.15 12.62
CA GLU A 424 -16.90 4.32 13.50
C GLU A 424 -18.23 5.05 13.72
N LEU A 425 -19.05 5.14 12.66
CA LEU A 425 -20.36 5.80 12.72
C LEU A 425 -21.41 4.97 13.48
N TYR A 426 -21.46 3.66 13.22
CA TYR A 426 -22.64 2.86 13.53
C TYR A 426 -22.38 1.64 14.40
N ALA A 427 -21.13 1.33 14.82
CA ALA A 427 -20.86 0.20 15.69
C ALA A 427 -21.75 0.27 16.94
N ASN A 428 -22.37 -0.85 17.24
CA ASN A 428 -23.24 -1.05 18.40
C ASN A 428 -22.95 -2.43 19.02
N GLU A 429 -23.75 -2.89 19.96
CA GLU A 429 -23.60 -4.17 20.64
C GLU A 429 -22.34 -4.25 21.55
N ARG A 430 -22.10 -5.44 22.09
CA ARG A 430 -21.03 -5.65 23.05
C ARG A 430 -19.66 -5.64 22.37
N HIS A 431 -18.78 -4.77 22.84
CA HIS A 431 -17.39 -4.72 22.41
C HIS A 431 -16.56 -5.83 23.08
N PHE A 432 -16.62 -5.90 24.41
CA PHE A 432 -15.98 -6.98 25.18
C PHE A 432 -16.71 -7.22 26.49
N ALA A 433 -16.55 -8.44 27.04
CA ALA A 433 -17.11 -8.79 28.32
C ALA A 433 -16.38 -8.08 29.47
N GLY A 434 -17.14 -7.70 30.50
CA GLY A 434 -16.54 -7.21 31.73
C GLY A 434 -15.64 -8.24 32.39
N PHE A 435 -14.71 -7.77 33.18
CA PHE A 435 -13.78 -8.63 33.90
C PHE A 435 -13.64 -8.23 35.36
N CYS A 436 -13.23 -9.19 36.21
CA CYS A 436 -12.98 -8.93 37.62
C CYS A 436 -11.47 -9.03 37.91
N ALA A 437 -10.90 -7.97 38.47
CA ALA A 437 -9.55 -7.97 39.02
C ALA A 437 -9.62 -8.17 40.56
N GLY A 438 -9.87 -9.40 40.96
CA GLY A 438 -10.08 -9.77 42.36
C GLY A 438 -11.53 -9.61 42.83
N PRO A 439 -11.81 -9.95 44.13
CA PRO A 439 -13.18 -10.01 44.63
C PRO A 439 -13.87 -8.64 44.84
N SER A 440 -13.10 -7.55 44.77
CA SER A 440 -13.59 -6.19 45.08
C SER A 440 -13.66 -5.25 43.88
N PHE A 441 -13.23 -5.68 42.72
CA PHE A 441 -13.20 -4.85 41.50
C PHE A 441 -13.66 -5.63 40.30
N CYS A 442 -14.84 -5.33 39.80
CA CYS A 442 -15.38 -5.84 38.54
C CYS A 442 -15.80 -4.67 37.65
N THR A 443 -15.50 -4.78 36.36
CA THR A 443 -16.00 -3.87 35.35
C THR A 443 -17.27 -4.42 34.71
N PRO A 444 -18.19 -3.55 34.24
CA PRO A 444 -19.34 -3.99 33.44
C PRO A 444 -18.88 -4.52 32.06
N ASP A 445 -19.79 -5.20 31.37
CA ASP A 445 -19.64 -5.42 29.92
C ASP A 445 -19.52 -4.08 29.22
N ASN A 446 -18.67 -4.02 28.21
CA ASN A 446 -18.43 -2.82 27.42
C ASN A 446 -19.20 -2.88 26.09
N TYR A 447 -19.90 -1.80 25.77
CA TYR A 447 -20.74 -1.70 24.57
C TYR A 447 -20.31 -0.55 23.68
N TRP A 448 -20.38 -0.76 22.37
CA TRP A 448 -20.22 0.29 21.38
C TRP A 448 -21.39 1.27 21.41
N ILE A 449 -21.08 2.54 21.36
CA ILE A 449 -22.05 3.64 21.24
C ILE A 449 -21.89 4.28 19.87
N PRO A 450 -22.89 4.19 18.98
CA PRO A 450 -22.84 4.83 17.67
C PRO A 450 -22.63 6.34 17.74
N ASN A 451 -21.89 6.90 16.78
CA ASN A 451 -21.71 8.33 16.65
C ASN A 451 -21.86 8.80 15.19
N PRO A 452 -23.09 9.00 14.68
CA PRO A 452 -23.33 9.47 13.32
C PRO A 452 -22.92 10.94 13.09
N ASN A 453 -22.54 11.66 14.14
CA ASN A 453 -22.13 13.06 14.07
C ASN A 453 -20.61 13.25 13.93
N LEU A 454 -19.86 12.18 13.66
CA LEU A 454 -18.43 12.30 13.41
C LEU A 454 -18.15 13.19 12.19
N SER A 455 -17.25 14.13 12.34
CA SER A 455 -16.69 14.90 11.23
C SER A 455 -15.58 14.10 10.51
N PRO A 456 -15.37 14.30 9.20
CA PRO A 456 -14.21 13.77 8.52
C PRO A 456 -12.91 14.31 9.14
N GLU A 457 -11.88 13.46 9.24
CA GLU A 457 -10.53 13.94 9.51
C GLU A 457 -10.03 14.76 8.33
N THR A 458 -9.34 15.85 8.59
CA THR A 458 -8.76 16.70 7.53
C THR A 458 -7.30 16.97 7.79
N SER A 459 -6.53 17.17 6.71
CA SER A 459 -5.12 17.57 6.82
C SER A 459 -4.71 18.58 5.75
N ARG A 460 -3.74 19.41 6.08
CA ARG A 460 -3.10 20.39 5.20
C ARG A 460 -1.62 20.19 5.26
N THR A 461 -1.03 19.82 4.13
CA THR A 461 0.39 19.46 4.02
C THR A 461 1.12 20.43 3.12
N TRP A 462 2.24 20.96 3.61
CA TRP A 462 3.29 21.58 2.82
C TRP A 462 4.42 20.59 2.66
N GLU A 463 4.87 20.39 1.42
CA GLU A 463 6.02 19.56 1.10
C GLU A 463 6.97 20.32 0.19
N SER A 464 8.27 20.21 0.44
CA SER A 464 9.30 20.77 -0.42
C SER A 464 10.44 19.78 -0.56
N GLY A 465 11.02 19.71 -1.74
CA GLY A 465 12.04 18.71 -1.98
C GLY A 465 12.93 19.00 -3.17
N VAL A 466 13.84 18.06 -3.38
CA VAL A 466 14.82 18.06 -4.46
C VAL A 466 14.87 16.68 -5.10
N VAL A 467 14.96 16.67 -6.44
CA VAL A 467 15.38 15.52 -7.23
C VAL A 467 16.63 15.93 -8.01
N TRP A 468 17.66 15.14 -7.90
CA TRP A 468 18.92 15.39 -8.56
C TRP A 468 19.49 14.11 -9.16
N HIS A 469 19.98 14.18 -10.38
CA HIS A 469 20.72 13.11 -11.01
C HIS A 469 21.92 13.69 -11.79
N GLN A 470 23.08 13.14 -11.59
CA GLN A 470 24.27 13.53 -12.31
C GLN A 470 25.26 12.37 -12.40
N GLY A 471 25.59 11.96 -13.61
CA GLY A 471 26.48 10.83 -13.83
C GLY A 471 25.94 9.56 -13.15
N ASP A 472 26.73 9.01 -12.26
CA ASP A 472 26.45 7.75 -11.55
C ASP A 472 25.49 7.90 -10.35
N TRP A 473 25.00 9.11 -10.04
CA TRP A 473 24.28 9.42 -8.81
C TRP A 473 22.86 9.90 -9.08
N GLN A 474 21.93 9.43 -8.27
CA GLN A 474 20.56 9.93 -8.21
C GLN A 474 20.20 10.18 -6.76
N ALA A 475 19.61 11.35 -6.45
CA ALA A 475 19.16 11.72 -5.13
C ALA A 475 17.74 12.27 -5.18
N ARG A 476 16.94 11.90 -4.18
CA ARG A 476 15.63 12.48 -3.91
C ARG A 476 15.54 12.75 -2.43
N ALA A 477 15.03 13.91 -2.06
CA ALA A 477 14.74 14.23 -0.68
C ALA A 477 13.55 15.17 -0.60
N SER A 478 12.70 14.99 0.41
CA SER A 478 11.63 15.91 0.73
C SER A 478 11.50 16.11 2.23
N TYR A 479 11.04 17.29 2.61
CA TYR A 479 10.58 17.65 3.93
C TYR A 479 9.10 18.00 3.85
N PHE A 480 8.32 17.54 4.81
CA PHE A 480 6.89 17.83 4.90
C PHE A 480 6.52 18.36 6.30
N ASP A 481 5.50 19.24 6.33
CA ASP A 481 4.82 19.72 7.53
C ASP A 481 3.31 19.61 7.29
N THR A 482 2.65 18.81 8.12
CA THR A 482 1.22 18.50 8.03
C THR A 482 0.51 18.94 9.30
N ARG A 483 -0.55 19.71 9.14
CA ARG A 483 -1.50 20.02 10.21
C ARG A 483 -2.78 19.24 9.96
N ALA A 484 -3.18 18.46 10.94
CA ALA A 484 -4.38 17.66 10.87
C ALA A 484 -5.34 18.04 11.99
N ASP A 485 -6.62 18.00 11.67
CA ASP A 485 -7.72 18.38 12.56
C ASP A 485 -8.76 17.25 12.54
N ASP A 486 -9.55 17.14 13.65
CA ASP A 486 -10.68 16.22 13.80
C ASP A 486 -10.32 14.72 13.69
N PHE A 487 -9.14 14.31 14.16
CA PHE A 487 -8.81 12.88 14.21
C PHE A 487 -9.91 12.07 14.89
N ILE A 488 -10.26 10.91 14.30
CA ILE A 488 -11.21 9.99 14.87
C ILE A 488 -10.45 8.94 15.68
N ASP A 489 -10.72 8.91 16.98
CA ASP A 489 -10.13 7.95 17.91
C ASP A 489 -11.23 7.19 18.66
N THR A 490 -10.87 6.04 19.19
CA THR A 490 -11.78 5.18 19.96
C THR A 490 -11.57 5.40 21.45
N GLN A 491 -12.51 6.06 22.08
CA GLN A 491 -12.52 6.24 23.53
C GLN A 491 -13.18 5.04 24.21
N VAL A 492 -12.46 4.39 25.12
CA VAL A 492 -12.93 3.25 25.90
C VAL A 492 -13.04 3.66 27.37
N ASP A 493 -14.27 3.75 27.87
CA ASP A 493 -14.53 3.90 29.30
C ASP A 493 -14.87 2.53 29.92
N ILE A 494 -13.89 1.92 30.54
CA ILE A 494 -14.01 0.59 31.16
C ILE A 494 -14.99 0.64 32.33
N MET A 495 -15.08 1.76 33.07
CA MET A 495 -15.93 1.91 34.25
C MET A 495 -17.37 2.19 33.89
N ALA A 496 -17.61 2.99 32.86
CA ALA A 496 -18.94 3.22 32.31
C ALA A 496 -19.43 2.04 31.46
N GLY A 497 -18.52 1.15 31.00
CA GLY A 497 -18.84 0.04 30.10
C GLY A 497 -19.18 0.52 28.69
N THR A 498 -18.52 1.57 28.18
CA THR A 498 -18.82 2.16 26.88
C THR A 498 -17.57 2.31 26.04
N THR A 499 -17.73 2.15 24.72
CA THR A 499 -16.72 2.48 23.70
C THR A 499 -17.38 3.33 22.61
N GLN A 500 -16.76 4.44 22.23
CA GLN A 500 -17.30 5.32 21.21
C GLN A 500 -16.16 5.91 20.34
N ALA A 501 -16.39 5.99 19.04
CA ALA A 501 -15.54 6.78 18.15
C ALA A 501 -15.89 8.27 18.32
N VAL A 502 -14.88 9.11 18.48
CA VAL A 502 -15.03 10.56 18.71
C VAL A 502 -13.96 11.32 17.93
N ASN A 503 -14.30 12.54 17.50
CA ASN A 503 -13.27 13.44 16.98
C ASN A 503 -12.44 13.99 18.15
N VAL A 504 -11.16 13.74 18.11
CA VAL A 504 -10.18 14.20 19.11
C VAL A 504 -9.07 14.93 18.39
N GLN A 505 -8.38 15.78 19.13
CA GLN A 505 -7.05 16.32 18.84
C GLN A 505 -6.83 17.02 17.48
N ARG A 506 -6.04 18.07 17.59
CA ARG A 506 -5.37 18.74 16.49
C ARG A 506 -3.89 18.36 16.50
N ALA A 507 -3.41 17.79 15.43
CA ALA A 507 -2.04 17.33 15.34
C ALA A 507 -1.19 18.18 14.40
N GLN A 508 0.10 18.21 14.67
CA GLN A 508 1.12 18.62 13.71
C GLN A 508 2.12 17.49 13.55
N LEU A 509 2.34 17.07 12.30
CA LEU A 509 3.28 16.04 11.90
C LEU A 509 4.30 16.65 10.95
N TRP A 510 5.59 16.37 11.14
CA TRP A 510 6.64 16.81 10.23
C TRP A 510 7.73 15.77 10.13
N GLY A 511 8.44 15.78 9.04
CA GLY A 511 9.50 14.81 8.82
C GLY A 511 10.18 14.96 7.48
N TYR A 512 11.04 14.02 7.18
CA TYR A 512 11.71 13.96 5.90
C TYR A 512 11.84 12.53 5.40
N ASP A 513 11.87 12.42 4.07
CA ASP A 513 12.21 11.21 3.33
C ASP A 513 13.36 11.55 2.38
N ALA A 514 14.37 10.70 2.32
CA ALA A 514 15.50 10.88 1.40
C ALA A 514 15.99 9.53 0.87
N ARG A 515 16.43 9.53 -0.40
CA ARG A 515 17.10 8.40 -1.03
C ARG A 515 18.23 8.88 -1.93
N LEU A 516 19.39 8.26 -1.77
CA LEU A 516 20.55 8.42 -2.64
C LEU A 516 20.86 7.07 -3.27
N THR A 517 20.93 7.01 -4.59
CA THR A 517 21.31 5.80 -5.35
C THR A 517 22.60 6.08 -6.10
N TRP A 518 23.48 5.12 -6.10
CA TRP A 518 24.75 5.14 -6.83
C TRP A 518 24.87 3.93 -7.73
N GLN A 519 25.08 4.17 -9.02
CA GLN A 519 25.26 3.16 -10.05
C GLN A 519 26.50 3.52 -10.90
N PRO A 520 27.69 3.06 -10.48
CA PRO A 520 28.94 3.50 -11.10
C PRO A 520 29.06 3.06 -12.55
N SER A 521 29.31 3.99 -13.47
CA SER A 521 29.53 3.71 -14.89
C SER A 521 30.76 2.83 -15.12
N ALA A 522 31.76 2.91 -14.24
CA ALA A 522 32.94 2.04 -14.27
C ALA A 522 32.61 0.58 -13.87
N PHE A 523 31.53 0.33 -13.15
CA PHE A 523 31.06 -0.98 -12.74
C PHE A 523 29.52 -1.03 -12.78
N PRO A 524 28.90 -1.00 -13.95
CA PRO A 524 27.45 -0.82 -14.14
C PRO A 524 26.61 -1.98 -13.60
N LEU A 525 27.27 -3.07 -13.20
CA LEU A 525 26.62 -4.23 -12.55
C LEU A 525 26.27 -3.97 -11.07
N LEU A 526 26.82 -2.91 -10.47
CA LEU A 526 26.60 -2.55 -9.07
C LEU A 526 25.56 -1.45 -8.96
N THR A 527 24.57 -1.66 -8.10
CA THR A 527 23.66 -0.60 -7.65
C THR A 527 23.72 -0.54 -6.14
N SER A 528 23.92 0.64 -5.57
CA SER A 528 23.90 0.84 -4.12
C SER A 528 22.99 2.01 -3.75
N PHE A 529 22.34 1.94 -2.61
CA PHE A 529 21.48 3.03 -2.15
C PHE A 529 21.53 3.25 -0.66
N VAL A 530 21.20 4.47 -0.26
CA VAL A 530 20.90 4.88 1.11
C VAL A 530 19.53 5.50 1.13
N GLY A 531 18.65 5.03 2.02
CA GLY A 531 17.35 5.62 2.31
C GLY A 531 17.31 6.14 3.74
N LEU A 532 16.70 7.29 3.98
CA LEU A 532 16.51 7.90 5.30
C LEU A 532 15.07 8.33 5.45
N SER A 533 14.49 8.13 6.63
CA SER A 533 13.16 8.64 6.98
C SER A 533 13.03 8.90 8.47
N GLU A 534 12.29 9.94 8.83
CA GLU A 534 11.94 10.26 10.21
C GLU A 534 10.60 11.00 10.23
N VAL A 535 9.77 10.70 11.21
CA VAL A 535 8.52 11.42 11.46
C VAL A 535 8.44 11.83 12.92
N SER A 536 8.25 13.12 13.13
CA SER A 536 7.94 13.71 14.43
C SER A 536 6.51 14.23 14.45
N GLY A 537 5.92 14.33 15.62
CA GLY A 537 4.57 14.83 15.75
C GLY A 537 4.24 15.30 17.15
N LYS A 538 3.31 16.25 17.24
CA LYS A 538 2.80 16.76 18.53
C LYS A 538 1.31 17.05 18.43
N ASP A 539 0.63 16.89 19.54
CA ASP A 539 -0.67 17.45 19.78
C ASP A 539 -0.56 18.99 19.82
N ARG A 540 -1.42 19.69 19.08
CA ARG A 540 -1.35 21.16 18.97
C ARG A 540 -1.98 21.89 20.15
N ASP A 541 -2.79 21.20 20.95
CA ASP A 541 -3.48 21.75 22.11
C ASP A 541 -2.66 21.56 23.40
N SER A 542 -2.17 20.35 23.65
CA SER A 542 -1.35 20.01 24.81
C SER A 542 0.15 20.28 24.60
N GLY A 543 0.63 20.22 23.36
CA GLY A 543 2.06 20.25 23.02
C GLY A 543 2.77 18.91 23.25
N GLU A 544 2.09 17.87 23.69
CA GLU A 544 2.65 16.56 23.95
C GLU A 544 3.00 15.83 22.64
N ALA A 545 3.99 14.96 22.71
CA ALA A 545 4.41 14.14 21.57
C ALA A 545 3.31 13.14 21.18
N LEU A 546 3.08 12.99 19.87
CA LEU A 546 2.12 12.02 19.36
C LEU A 546 2.70 10.60 19.35
N GLY A 547 1.86 9.61 19.64
CA GLY A 547 2.23 8.19 19.51
C GLY A 547 2.46 7.70 18.08
N SER A 548 2.23 8.53 17.06
CA SER A 548 2.44 8.18 15.64
C SER A 548 3.83 8.53 15.11
N GLN A 549 4.75 8.95 15.96
CA GLN A 549 6.14 9.23 15.59
C GLN A 549 6.87 7.96 15.17
N THR A 550 7.83 8.13 14.26
CA THR A 550 8.75 7.06 13.87
C THR A 550 10.19 7.51 14.07
N PRO A 551 11.08 6.62 14.52
CA PRO A 551 12.48 6.98 14.73
C PRO A 551 13.16 7.36 13.42
N LEU A 552 14.32 8.01 13.52
CA LEU A 552 15.22 8.07 12.38
C LEU A 552 15.58 6.64 11.95
N GLU A 553 15.20 6.30 10.74
CA GLU A 553 15.52 5.04 10.09
C GLU A 553 16.47 5.28 8.92
N MET A 554 17.41 4.37 8.77
CA MET A 554 18.32 4.32 7.63
C MET A 554 18.27 2.93 7.00
N THR A 555 18.04 2.87 5.70
CA THR A 555 18.18 1.66 4.91
C THR A 555 19.37 1.79 3.97
N LEU A 556 20.24 0.81 3.96
CA LEU A 556 21.35 0.70 3.02
C LEU A 556 21.12 -0.52 2.15
N GLY A 557 21.44 -0.46 0.88
CA GLY A 557 21.38 -1.62 -0.01
C GLY A 557 22.49 -1.60 -1.04
N SER A 558 22.89 -2.79 -1.45
CA SER A 558 23.87 -2.97 -2.53
C SER A 558 23.58 -4.27 -3.26
N ASP A 559 23.41 -4.18 -4.57
CA ASP A 559 23.11 -5.27 -5.49
C ASP A 559 24.15 -5.37 -6.58
N VAL A 560 24.59 -6.58 -6.87
CA VAL A 560 25.51 -6.87 -7.98
C VAL A 560 24.82 -7.84 -8.94
N ALA A 561 24.68 -7.41 -10.19
CA ALA A 561 24.17 -8.23 -11.28
C ALA A 561 25.34 -8.87 -12.04
N LEU A 562 25.32 -10.18 -12.21
CA LEU A 562 26.39 -10.97 -12.83
C LEU A 562 25.83 -11.79 -14.00
N TYR A 563 26.71 -12.26 -14.89
CA TYR A 563 26.34 -13.14 -16.03
C TYR A 563 25.19 -12.58 -16.88
N ASN A 564 25.28 -11.32 -17.31
CA ASN A 564 24.24 -10.62 -18.07
C ASN A 564 22.88 -10.59 -17.32
N ASN A 565 22.92 -10.25 -16.04
CA ASN A 565 21.77 -10.20 -15.12
C ASN A 565 21.16 -11.57 -14.77
N ALA A 566 21.74 -12.68 -15.21
CA ALA A 566 21.23 -14.00 -14.85
C ALA A 566 21.39 -14.31 -13.34
N VAL A 567 22.33 -13.68 -12.66
CA VAL A 567 22.52 -13.80 -11.22
C VAL A 567 22.57 -12.41 -10.60
N ARG A 568 21.73 -12.16 -9.60
CA ARG A 568 21.76 -10.94 -8.79
C ARG A 568 21.97 -11.33 -7.34
N ILE A 569 22.98 -10.75 -6.71
CA ILE A 569 23.29 -10.96 -5.29
C ILE A 569 23.24 -9.60 -4.62
N GLY A 570 22.53 -9.50 -3.51
CA GLY A 570 22.44 -8.25 -2.80
C GLY A 570 22.47 -8.42 -1.27
N TRP A 571 22.74 -7.28 -0.65
CA TRP A 571 22.70 -7.08 0.78
C TRP A 571 21.85 -5.84 1.08
N GLN A 572 21.05 -5.93 2.14
CA GLN A 572 20.30 -4.81 2.68
C GLN A 572 20.49 -4.71 4.19
N GLY A 573 20.84 -3.52 4.66
CA GLY A 573 20.90 -3.19 6.08
C GLY A 573 19.77 -2.22 6.44
N ARG A 574 19.08 -2.45 7.57
CA ARG A 574 18.07 -1.55 8.12
C ARG A 574 18.45 -1.19 9.56
N PHE A 575 18.53 0.11 9.82
CA PHE A 575 18.98 0.66 11.10
C PHE A 575 17.95 1.65 11.62
N ALA A 576 17.62 1.56 12.90
CA ALA A 576 16.75 2.52 13.57
C ALA A 576 17.40 2.97 14.88
N GLN A 577 17.23 4.26 15.23
CA GLN A 577 17.60 4.78 16.54
C GLN A 577 16.65 4.24 17.62
N ALA A 578 17.06 4.35 18.89
CA ALA A 578 16.16 4.09 20.01
C ALA A 578 15.00 5.08 20.01
N PHE A 579 13.78 4.59 20.21
CA PHE A 579 12.55 5.38 20.05
C PHE A 579 11.55 5.06 21.16
N ASP A 580 10.56 5.95 21.32
CA ASP A 580 9.47 5.74 22.25
C ASP A 580 8.34 4.98 21.56
N LYS A 581 7.81 3.96 22.24
CA LYS A 581 6.74 3.12 21.72
C LYS A 581 5.50 3.96 21.42
N GLN A 582 4.88 3.75 20.30
CA GLN A 582 3.63 4.42 19.94
C GLN A 582 2.54 4.16 20.99
N GLY A 583 1.94 5.26 21.50
CA GLY A 583 0.88 5.19 22.51
C GLY A 583 1.33 4.76 23.91
N GLY A 584 2.62 4.83 24.23
CA GLY A 584 3.15 4.47 25.55
C GLY A 584 4.43 5.21 25.90
N ASP A 585 4.81 5.18 27.20
CA ASP A 585 6.01 5.81 27.74
C ASP A 585 7.26 4.88 27.70
N GLU A 586 7.13 3.71 27.08
CA GLU A 586 8.21 2.74 27.01
C GLU A 586 9.21 3.10 25.92
N ARG A 587 10.50 3.24 26.30
CA ARG A 587 11.57 3.46 25.34
C ARG A 587 12.11 2.14 24.82
N LEU A 588 12.00 1.93 23.53
CA LEU A 588 12.47 0.74 22.82
C LEU A 588 13.90 0.94 22.29
N PRO A 589 14.74 -0.09 22.32
CA PRO A 589 16.10 0.00 21.82
C PRO A 589 16.15 0.14 20.31
N GLY A 590 17.14 0.87 19.80
CA GLY A 590 17.45 0.87 18.39
C GLY A 590 17.98 -0.47 17.90
N TYR A 591 17.98 -0.67 16.58
CA TYR A 591 18.40 -1.92 15.98
C TYR A 591 19.20 -1.72 14.69
N GLY A 592 19.95 -2.76 14.32
CA GLY A 592 20.55 -2.94 13.01
C GLY A 592 20.25 -4.35 12.52
N LEU A 593 19.60 -4.46 11.38
CA LEU A 593 19.24 -5.72 10.73
C LEU A 593 20.01 -5.85 9.43
N HIS A 594 20.37 -7.07 9.07
CA HIS A 594 21.09 -7.36 7.85
C HIS A 594 20.43 -8.53 7.14
N ASP A 595 20.11 -8.32 5.85
CA ASP A 595 19.54 -9.32 4.96
C ASP A 595 20.45 -9.54 3.77
N ILE A 596 20.48 -10.78 3.28
CA ILE A 596 21.18 -11.16 2.04
C ILE A 596 20.16 -11.81 1.13
N HIS A 597 20.24 -11.51 -0.16
CA HIS A 597 19.39 -12.13 -1.16
C HIS A 597 20.17 -12.55 -2.40
N LEU A 598 19.62 -13.55 -3.08
CA LEU A 598 20.07 -14.08 -4.36
C LEU A 598 18.86 -14.25 -5.26
N ALA A 599 18.90 -13.71 -6.46
CA ALA A 599 18.02 -14.07 -7.56
C ALA A 599 18.86 -14.69 -8.67
N TRP A 600 18.45 -15.86 -9.20
CA TRP A 600 19.22 -16.59 -10.18
C TRP A 600 18.32 -17.21 -11.24
N GLN A 601 18.49 -16.77 -12.49
CA GLN A 601 17.92 -17.41 -13.66
C GLN A 601 18.83 -18.59 -14.08
N ILE A 602 18.52 -19.79 -13.61
CA ILE A 602 19.33 -21.00 -13.83
C ILE A 602 19.33 -21.38 -15.31
N THR A 603 18.14 -21.31 -15.93
CA THR A 603 17.92 -21.45 -17.38
C THR A 603 16.86 -20.43 -17.81
N PRO A 604 16.61 -20.22 -19.12
CA PRO A 604 15.48 -19.40 -19.55
C PRO A 604 14.11 -19.86 -18.97
N ALA A 605 13.99 -21.15 -18.63
CA ALA A 605 12.78 -21.77 -18.12
C ALA A 605 12.75 -21.91 -16.58
N ILE A 606 13.86 -21.71 -15.89
CA ILE A 606 13.95 -21.95 -14.42
C ILE A 606 14.65 -20.78 -13.76
N ASP A 607 13.97 -20.16 -12.83
CA ASP A 607 14.54 -19.14 -11.95
C ASP A 607 14.28 -19.47 -10.47
N THR A 608 15.14 -18.95 -9.61
CA THR A 608 15.04 -19.12 -8.16
C THR A 608 15.41 -17.82 -7.45
N ALA A 609 14.76 -17.58 -6.34
CA ALA A 609 15.13 -16.50 -5.43
C ALA A 609 15.29 -17.05 -4.00
N LEU A 610 16.31 -16.56 -3.31
CA LEU A 610 16.61 -16.89 -1.92
C LEU A 610 16.81 -15.60 -1.14
N ARG A 611 16.29 -15.53 0.08
CA ARG A 611 16.51 -14.41 0.99
C ARG A 611 16.73 -14.92 2.41
N LEU A 612 17.85 -14.52 3.01
CA LEU A 612 18.15 -14.74 4.44
C LEU A 612 17.97 -13.41 5.16
N ALA A 613 16.88 -13.29 5.90
CA ALA A 613 16.49 -12.10 6.64
C ALA A 613 16.99 -12.16 8.09
N ASN A 614 17.27 -10.97 8.66
CA ASN A 614 17.79 -10.82 10.02
C ASN A 614 18.95 -11.77 10.32
N LEU A 615 20.01 -11.70 9.50
CA LEU A 615 21.18 -12.60 9.53
C LEU A 615 21.78 -12.75 10.95
N GLY A 616 21.79 -11.65 11.72
CA GLY A 616 22.31 -11.59 13.07
C GLY A 616 21.37 -12.13 14.15
N ASP A 617 20.17 -12.55 13.80
CA ASP A 617 19.09 -12.95 14.74
C ASP A 617 18.86 -11.88 15.83
N LYS A 618 18.92 -10.61 15.42
CA LYS A 618 18.80 -9.46 16.31
C LYS A 618 17.36 -9.33 16.81
N VAL A 619 17.18 -9.22 18.12
CA VAL A 619 15.91 -8.81 18.73
C VAL A 619 15.66 -7.34 18.40
N TRP A 620 14.50 -7.05 17.83
CA TRP A 620 14.10 -5.72 17.42
C TRP A 620 12.58 -5.52 17.55
N TYR A 621 12.18 -4.26 17.63
CA TYR A 621 10.78 -3.88 17.81
C TYR A 621 10.32 -2.97 16.69
N ARG A 622 9.06 -3.14 16.29
CA ARG A 622 8.36 -2.19 15.42
C ARG A 622 7.94 -0.95 16.21
N PRO A 623 7.56 0.16 15.55
CA PRO A 623 7.10 1.37 16.26
C PRO A 623 5.92 1.13 17.21
N ASP A 624 5.01 0.21 16.89
CA ASP A 624 3.90 -0.21 17.76
C ASP A 624 4.32 -1.04 18.98
N GLY A 625 5.61 -1.33 19.13
CA GLY A 625 6.17 -2.16 20.19
C GLY A 625 6.05 -3.65 19.96
N SER A 626 5.52 -4.10 18.82
CA SER A 626 5.50 -5.52 18.48
C SER A 626 6.90 -6.04 18.16
N LEU A 627 7.20 -7.28 18.58
CA LEU A 627 8.46 -7.95 18.22
C LEU A 627 8.53 -8.18 16.70
N GLY A 628 9.69 -7.93 16.15
CA GLY A 628 9.99 -8.26 14.77
C GLY A 628 10.36 -9.73 14.58
N ASP A 629 10.45 -10.16 13.33
CA ASP A 629 10.80 -11.54 12.97
C ASP A 629 12.25 -11.86 13.32
N GLY A 630 12.49 -13.10 13.73
CA GLY A 630 13.81 -13.68 13.91
C GLY A 630 14.50 -13.96 12.58
N ARG A 631 15.71 -14.57 12.66
CA ARG A 631 16.43 -15.00 11.47
C ARG A 631 15.61 -16.01 10.67
N SER A 632 15.40 -15.74 9.37
CA SER A 632 14.51 -16.52 8.53
C SER A 632 15.04 -16.67 7.11
N LEU A 633 14.90 -17.87 6.56
CA LEU A 633 15.20 -18.17 5.15
C LEU A 633 13.89 -18.21 4.37
N PHE A 634 13.88 -17.53 3.25
CA PHE A 634 12.80 -17.56 2.26
C PHE A 634 13.36 -18.08 0.94
N ALA A 635 12.62 -18.92 0.26
CA ALA A 635 13.03 -19.50 -1.01
C ALA A 635 11.84 -19.58 -1.98
N THR A 636 12.11 -19.35 -3.26
CA THR A 636 11.14 -19.58 -4.35
C THR A 636 11.86 -20.20 -5.55
N LEU A 637 11.23 -21.15 -6.17
CA LEU A 637 11.64 -21.79 -7.42
C LEU A 637 10.50 -21.69 -8.42
N ASN A 638 10.78 -21.14 -9.59
CA ASN A 638 9.82 -21.05 -10.69
C ASN A 638 10.31 -21.90 -11.86
N TRP A 639 9.39 -22.62 -12.46
CA TRP A 639 9.62 -23.38 -13.68
C TRP A 639 8.54 -23.07 -14.69
N GLN A 640 8.95 -22.55 -15.86
CA GLN A 640 8.07 -22.13 -16.95
C GLN A 640 8.37 -22.96 -18.21
N TRP A 641 7.34 -23.39 -18.92
CA TRP A 641 7.47 -24.16 -20.17
C TRP A 641 6.33 -23.83 -21.14
#